data_fc4013201bfcef6eac8e71d045d0cf2e
#
_entry.id   fc4013201bfcef6eac8e71d045d0cf2e
#
_cell.length_a   1.000
_cell.length_b   1.000
_cell.length_c   1.000
_cell.angle_alpha   90.00
_cell.angle_beta   90.00
_cell.angle_gamma   90.00
#
_symmetry.space_group_name_H-M   'P 1'
#
loop_
_entity.id
_entity.type
_entity.pdbx_description
1 polymer ?
#
loop_
_entity_poly.entity_id
_entity_poly.type
_entity_poly.pdbx_seq_one_letter_code
_entity_poly.pdbx_strand_id
1 'polypeptide(L)'
;MDKMRMESEDIQQENVKKIAAMFPNCVTEARDEEGHLKKAINFELLKQMLSDSVIDGDEAYEFTWVGKKASIVEANRPIRKTLRPVKEDSVNWDTTENLYIEGDNLEVLKLLQESYLGKVKMIYIDPPYNTGHDFVYPDSFIMDNEAYNEGTGYFDEEGNVNYKRENSSTAGKYHSDWCSMIYSRLMLSRNLLTKDGLIFISIDDNEITNLRKICEEIFGEQNFVAEITLLCNPKGRSQDKYVASCHEYVLIYSNSVLPNGSVSIPKTNDEIAKDYSLFDENGKPYRELELRNTHRDFGKFNRPKMFYPIFASPDGSVSLEQHSGTKAVYPIWDDGFEGCWTWGKDKAQNEINLLTAKEVNGKIKIYRKAYAYDGDERPLKQVKSIWNHKSFFTEKGQTVFNELMGTKGKVFQSPKSVEMIKQCILMSQSKDSLVLDFFSGSATTAHAVMQLNAEDGGNRKYIMVQLPEETDEASEAYKSGFKNICEIGKERIRRAAKKIHEDNPDATFDDGFRVLKLDDTNMKDVYYAAGDYTQDLVSMLESNVKPDRTDLDLLFGCLLDWGLPLSLPYTSETIDGCKVHTYNDGDLIACFDENVPESVIKTIAKRQPLRAVFRDSSFASSPEKINVGEIFKSLAPDTRVKVI
;
A
#
# COMPACT_ATOMS: atom_id res chain seq x y z
N MET A 1 1.28 -9.96 -35.15
CA MET A 1 1.44 -9.21 -33.90
C MET A 1 0.21 -9.50 -33.05
N ASP A 2 0.44 -9.78 -31.78
CA ASP A 2 -0.67 -10.05 -30.87
C ASP A 2 -1.36 -8.72 -30.51
N LYS A 3 -2.68 -8.79 -30.30
CA LYS A 3 -3.50 -7.64 -29.92
C LYS A 3 -3.48 -7.49 -28.39
N MET A 4 -3.42 -6.26 -27.93
CA MET A 4 -3.58 -5.94 -26.50
C MET A 4 -5.03 -6.13 -26.07
N ARG A 5 -5.26 -6.65 -24.86
CA ARG A 5 -6.61 -6.90 -24.35
C ARG A 5 -7.32 -5.61 -23.91
N MET A 6 -6.57 -4.65 -23.37
CA MET A 6 -7.07 -3.36 -22.87
C MET A 6 -8.19 -3.51 -21.81
N GLU A 7 -8.04 -4.53 -20.97
CA GLU A 7 -8.91 -4.83 -19.83
C GLU A 7 -8.06 -5.29 -18.64
N SER A 8 -8.57 -5.18 -17.42
CA SER A 8 -7.85 -5.65 -16.23
C SER A 8 -7.66 -7.16 -16.25
N GLU A 9 -6.69 -7.66 -15.49
CA GLU A 9 -6.38 -9.09 -15.43
C GLU A 9 -7.55 -9.92 -14.90
N ASP A 10 -7.76 -11.08 -15.52
CA ASP A 10 -8.69 -12.10 -15.04
C ASP A 10 -8.03 -12.93 -13.92
N ILE A 11 -8.23 -12.49 -12.69
CA ILE A 11 -7.66 -13.13 -11.49
C ILE A 11 -8.16 -14.58 -11.33
N GLN A 12 -9.36 -14.90 -11.79
CA GLN A 12 -9.86 -16.29 -11.78
C GLN A 12 -9.00 -17.20 -12.64
N GLN A 13 -8.69 -16.78 -13.88
CA GLN A 13 -7.85 -17.55 -14.77
C GLN A 13 -6.43 -17.67 -14.24
N GLU A 14 -5.88 -16.63 -13.61
CA GLU A 14 -4.58 -16.71 -12.97
C GLU A 14 -4.56 -17.68 -11.79
N ASN A 15 -5.60 -17.73 -10.97
CA ASN A 15 -5.73 -18.70 -9.89
C ASN A 15 -5.84 -20.15 -10.44
N VAL A 16 -6.60 -20.36 -11.52
CA VAL A 16 -6.66 -21.64 -12.21
C VAL A 16 -5.27 -22.06 -12.73
N LYS A 17 -4.51 -21.14 -13.34
CA LYS A 17 -3.14 -21.39 -13.80
C LYS A 17 -2.20 -21.76 -12.65
N LYS A 18 -2.27 -21.06 -11.51
CA LYS A 18 -1.46 -21.36 -10.32
C LYS A 18 -1.76 -22.75 -9.76
N ILE A 19 -3.04 -23.09 -9.61
CA ILE A 19 -3.46 -24.44 -9.16
C ILE A 19 -3.02 -25.50 -10.18
N ALA A 20 -3.20 -25.23 -11.48
CA ALA A 20 -2.80 -26.14 -12.55
C ALA A 20 -1.28 -26.39 -12.57
N ALA A 21 -0.47 -25.38 -12.25
CA ALA A 21 0.98 -25.54 -12.16
C ALA A 21 1.41 -26.39 -10.95
N MET A 22 0.69 -26.27 -9.82
CA MET A 22 0.96 -27.05 -8.60
C MET A 22 0.41 -28.49 -8.69
N PHE A 23 -0.76 -28.66 -9.30
CA PHE A 23 -1.48 -29.94 -9.41
C PHE A 23 -1.98 -30.18 -10.84
N PRO A 24 -1.07 -30.49 -11.80
CA PRO A 24 -1.42 -30.65 -13.22
C PRO A 24 -2.49 -31.73 -13.48
N ASN A 25 -2.54 -32.77 -12.64
CA ASN A 25 -3.50 -33.87 -12.75
C ASN A 25 -4.95 -33.44 -12.40
N CYS A 26 -5.13 -32.30 -11.76
CA CYS A 26 -6.46 -31.75 -11.44
C CYS A 26 -7.04 -30.87 -12.55
N VAL A 27 -6.29 -30.66 -13.64
CA VAL A 27 -6.76 -29.87 -14.77
C VAL A 27 -7.71 -30.68 -15.64
N THR A 28 -8.87 -30.10 -15.92
CA THR A 28 -9.89 -30.65 -16.81
C THR A 28 -10.37 -29.61 -17.80
N GLU A 29 -11.22 -30.00 -18.74
CA GLU A 29 -11.89 -29.09 -19.66
C GLU A 29 -13.35 -28.93 -19.24
N ALA A 30 -13.80 -27.67 -19.20
CA ALA A 30 -15.19 -27.31 -18.97
C ALA A 30 -15.67 -26.38 -20.11
N ARG A 31 -16.97 -26.29 -20.30
CA ARG A 31 -17.56 -25.30 -21.19
C ARG A 31 -18.02 -24.08 -20.39
N ASP A 32 -17.76 -22.89 -20.91
CA ASP A 32 -18.33 -21.66 -20.37
C ASP A 32 -19.82 -21.51 -20.76
N GLU A 33 -20.44 -20.44 -20.33
CA GLU A 33 -21.86 -20.14 -20.61
C GLU A 33 -22.14 -19.97 -22.11
N GLU A 34 -21.12 -19.59 -22.89
CA GLU A 34 -21.18 -19.42 -24.34
C GLU A 34 -20.83 -20.70 -25.11
N GLY A 35 -20.50 -21.78 -24.38
CA GLY A 35 -20.18 -23.09 -24.95
C GLY A 35 -18.73 -23.30 -25.38
N HIS A 36 -17.84 -22.34 -25.17
CA HIS A 36 -16.42 -22.46 -25.47
C HIS A 36 -15.70 -23.35 -24.43
N LEU A 37 -14.71 -24.12 -24.90
CA LEU A 37 -13.88 -24.93 -24.01
C LEU A 37 -12.88 -24.07 -23.24
N LYS A 38 -12.91 -24.17 -21.91
CA LYS A 38 -11.92 -23.56 -21.02
C LYS A 38 -11.30 -24.57 -20.08
N LYS A 39 -10.08 -24.30 -19.63
CA LYS A 39 -9.43 -25.10 -18.57
C LYS A 39 -10.13 -24.82 -17.24
N ALA A 40 -10.41 -25.88 -16.50
CA ALA A 40 -11.03 -25.86 -15.20
C ALA A 40 -10.30 -26.79 -14.22
N ILE A 41 -10.53 -26.62 -12.94
CA ILE A 41 -9.96 -27.47 -11.90
C ILE A 41 -11.02 -28.50 -11.47
N ASN A 42 -10.66 -29.77 -11.49
CA ASN A 42 -11.45 -30.83 -10.92
C ASN A 42 -11.21 -30.88 -9.39
N PHE A 43 -12.14 -30.34 -8.63
CA PHE A 43 -12.03 -30.25 -7.17
C PHE A 43 -12.04 -31.62 -6.48
N GLU A 44 -12.72 -32.63 -7.03
CA GLU A 44 -12.72 -33.98 -6.46
C GLU A 44 -11.32 -34.63 -6.57
N LEU A 45 -10.63 -34.44 -7.70
CA LEU A 45 -9.27 -34.89 -7.84
C LEU A 45 -8.29 -34.11 -6.96
N LEU A 46 -8.46 -32.80 -6.87
CA LEU A 46 -7.66 -31.95 -5.98
C LEU A 46 -7.84 -32.39 -4.52
N LYS A 47 -9.08 -32.64 -4.09
CA LYS A 47 -9.42 -33.16 -2.78
C LYS A 47 -8.73 -34.51 -2.49
N GLN A 48 -8.79 -35.45 -3.43
CA GLN A 48 -8.09 -36.73 -3.29
C GLN A 48 -6.57 -36.58 -3.14
N MET A 49 -5.96 -35.61 -3.82
CA MET A 49 -4.52 -35.35 -3.70
C MET A 49 -4.12 -34.69 -2.39
N LEU A 50 -5.03 -33.96 -1.75
CA LEU A 50 -4.83 -33.34 -0.45
C LEU A 50 -5.22 -34.27 0.72
N SER A 51 -6.02 -35.32 0.42
CA SER A 51 -6.34 -36.41 1.34
C SER A 51 -6.83 -35.96 2.73
N ASP A 52 -6.15 -36.39 3.79
CA ASP A 52 -6.54 -36.16 5.19
C ASP A 52 -6.47 -34.67 5.65
N SER A 53 -5.92 -33.81 4.80
CA SER A 53 -5.85 -32.36 5.06
C SER A 53 -7.09 -31.58 4.57
N VAL A 54 -8.09 -32.29 4.03
CA VAL A 54 -9.35 -31.68 3.56
C VAL A 54 -10.45 -31.88 4.57
N ILE A 55 -11.08 -30.80 4.99
CA ILE A 55 -12.31 -30.83 5.82
C ILE A 55 -13.48 -31.07 4.89
N ASP A 56 -14.19 -32.18 5.12
CA ASP A 56 -15.39 -32.58 4.38
C ASP A 56 -16.55 -32.72 5.40
N GLY A 57 -17.36 -31.67 5.55
CA GLY A 57 -18.47 -31.64 6.48
C GLY A 57 -19.04 -30.25 6.70
N ASP A 58 -20.24 -30.18 7.25
CA ASP A 58 -20.99 -28.94 7.50
C ASP A 58 -20.46 -28.14 8.70
N GLU A 59 -19.60 -28.72 9.55
CA GLU A 59 -19.04 -28.08 10.75
C GLU A 59 -17.60 -27.62 10.51
N ALA A 60 -17.47 -26.40 9.99
CA ALA A 60 -16.20 -25.70 9.88
C ALA A 60 -16.33 -24.29 10.46
N TYR A 61 -15.23 -23.78 11.07
CA TYR A 61 -15.21 -22.38 11.45
C TYR A 61 -15.17 -21.51 10.20
N GLU A 62 -16.24 -20.80 9.92
CA GLU A 62 -16.38 -19.88 8.81
C GLU A 62 -17.03 -18.58 9.26
N PHE A 63 -16.41 -17.45 8.93
CA PHE A 63 -17.05 -16.14 9.05
C PHE A 63 -17.79 -15.82 7.76
N THR A 64 -19.11 -15.73 7.82
CA THR A 64 -19.96 -15.55 6.64
C THR A 64 -21.04 -14.47 6.86
N TRP A 65 -21.47 -13.86 5.76
CA TRP A 65 -22.55 -12.87 5.71
C TRP A 65 -23.26 -12.93 4.36
N VAL A 66 -24.40 -12.24 4.26
CA VAL A 66 -25.16 -12.18 3.01
C VAL A 66 -24.39 -11.31 1.97
N GLY A 67 -23.98 -11.90 0.85
CA GLY A 67 -23.22 -11.23 -0.20
C GLY A 67 -21.73 -11.58 -0.26
N LYS A 68 -21.17 -12.34 0.70
CA LYS A 68 -19.75 -12.73 0.71
C LYS A 68 -19.29 -13.36 -0.62
N LYS A 69 -20.04 -14.36 -1.13
CA LYS A 69 -19.69 -15.04 -2.40
C LYS A 69 -19.72 -14.07 -3.59
N ALA A 70 -20.71 -13.19 -3.63
CA ALA A 70 -20.84 -12.19 -4.68
C ALA A 70 -19.66 -11.19 -4.64
N SER A 71 -19.23 -10.75 -3.45
CA SER A 71 -18.07 -9.85 -3.31
C SER A 71 -16.75 -10.49 -3.77
N ILE A 72 -16.58 -11.81 -3.56
CA ILE A 72 -15.42 -12.56 -4.08
C ILE A 72 -15.44 -12.59 -5.62
N VAL A 73 -16.59 -12.90 -6.21
CA VAL A 73 -16.76 -12.93 -7.67
C VAL A 73 -16.49 -11.55 -8.26
N GLU A 74 -17.05 -10.51 -7.67
CA GLU A 74 -16.86 -9.14 -8.16
C GLU A 74 -15.39 -8.69 -8.06
N ALA A 75 -14.71 -8.98 -6.96
CA ALA A 75 -13.28 -8.66 -6.82
C ALA A 75 -12.43 -9.29 -7.95
N ASN A 76 -12.81 -10.50 -8.40
CA ASN A 76 -12.06 -11.25 -9.41
C ASN A 76 -12.53 -10.97 -10.86
N ARG A 77 -13.67 -10.26 -11.03
CA ARG A 77 -14.20 -9.96 -12.38
C ARG A 77 -13.33 -8.92 -13.07
N PRO A 78 -12.83 -9.18 -14.29
CA PRO A 78 -12.13 -8.19 -15.08
C PRO A 78 -13.07 -7.03 -15.48
N ILE A 79 -12.47 -5.85 -15.64
CA ILE A 79 -13.21 -4.63 -16.06
C ILE A 79 -12.58 -4.02 -17.31
N ARG A 80 -13.42 -3.39 -18.13
CA ARG A 80 -13.00 -2.65 -19.34
C ARG A 80 -12.95 -1.16 -19.06
N LYS A 81 -12.04 -0.77 -18.16
CA LYS A 81 -11.77 0.60 -17.74
C LYS A 81 -10.32 0.97 -18.01
N THR A 82 -9.99 2.24 -17.87
CA THR A 82 -8.63 2.77 -18.01
C THR A 82 -8.42 3.93 -17.04
N LEU A 83 -7.15 4.35 -16.89
CA LEU A 83 -6.78 5.54 -16.14
C LEU A 83 -6.28 6.61 -17.11
N ARG A 84 -7.03 7.70 -17.23
CA ARG A 84 -6.71 8.82 -18.12
C ARG A 84 -5.87 9.88 -17.42
N PRO A 85 -4.72 10.25 -17.97
CA PRO A 85 -3.86 11.29 -17.41
C PRO A 85 -4.48 12.69 -17.56
N VAL A 86 -4.38 13.51 -16.50
CA VAL A 86 -4.87 14.90 -16.45
C VAL A 86 -3.70 15.82 -16.07
N LYS A 87 -2.94 16.24 -17.09
CA LYS A 87 -1.72 17.05 -16.89
C LYS A 87 -2.00 18.40 -16.24
N GLU A 88 -3.07 19.04 -16.65
CA GLU A 88 -3.47 20.38 -16.20
C GLU A 88 -3.79 20.46 -14.71
N ASP A 89 -4.17 19.32 -14.10
CA ASP A 89 -4.49 19.22 -12.68
C ASP A 89 -3.32 18.66 -11.84
N SER A 90 -2.28 18.21 -12.53
CA SER A 90 -1.08 17.62 -11.93
C SER A 90 -0.06 18.69 -11.50
N VAL A 91 0.88 18.31 -10.66
CA VAL A 91 2.01 19.15 -10.24
C VAL A 91 3.30 18.41 -10.59
N ASN A 92 4.25 19.09 -11.22
CA ASN A 92 5.53 18.53 -11.61
C ASN A 92 5.42 17.22 -12.41
N TRP A 93 4.47 17.18 -13.35
CA TRP A 93 4.08 15.99 -14.12
C TRP A 93 5.26 15.16 -14.65
N ASP A 94 6.27 15.81 -15.19
CA ASP A 94 7.37 15.14 -15.90
C ASP A 94 8.42 14.54 -14.94
N THR A 95 8.45 14.96 -13.68
CA THR A 95 9.49 14.59 -12.70
C THR A 95 8.96 13.82 -11.50
N THR A 96 7.66 13.97 -11.15
CA THR A 96 7.08 13.31 -10.00
C THR A 96 6.82 11.83 -10.24
N GLU A 97 7.00 11.03 -9.19
CA GLU A 97 6.60 9.62 -9.16
C GLU A 97 5.37 9.35 -8.29
N ASN A 98 4.77 10.38 -7.70
CA ASN A 98 3.55 10.26 -6.91
C ASN A 98 2.29 10.27 -7.80
N LEU A 99 1.27 9.52 -7.39
CA LEU A 99 -0.01 9.43 -8.10
C LEU A 99 -1.18 9.87 -7.23
N TYR A 100 -2.12 10.59 -7.85
CA TYR A 100 -3.45 10.85 -7.31
C TYR A 100 -4.49 10.35 -8.33
N ILE A 101 -5.29 9.35 -7.95
CA ILE A 101 -6.23 8.67 -8.86
C ILE A 101 -7.65 8.99 -8.42
N GLU A 102 -8.42 9.60 -9.31
CA GLU A 102 -9.84 9.90 -9.11
C GLU A 102 -10.69 8.77 -9.67
N GLY A 103 -11.46 8.09 -8.83
CA GLY A 103 -12.35 7.01 -9.24
C GLY A 103 -12.76 6.08 -8.10
N ASP A 104 -13.64 5.13 -8.41
CA ASP A 104 -13.99 4.05 -7.49
C ASP A 104 -12.77 3.20 -7.16
N ASN A 105 -12.53 2.98 -5.88
CA ASN A 105 -11.31 2.32 -5.42
C ASN A 105 -11.28 0.81 -5.75
N LEU A 106 -12.42 0.12 -5.85
CA LEU A 106 -12.45 -1.29 -6.27
C LEU A 106 -11.98 -1.42 -7.74
N GLU A 107 -12.52 -0.57 -8.62
CA GLU A 107 -12.14 -0.55 -10.04
C GLU A 107 -10.67 -0.14 -10.23
N VAL A 108 -10.22 0.89 -9.50
CA VAL A 108 -8.81 1.31 -9.52
C VAL A 108 -7.89 0.20 -9.01
N LEU A 109 -8.22 -0.47 -7.90
CA LEU A 109 -7.42 -1.59 -7.39
C LEU A 109 -7.31 -2.74 -8.39
N LYS A 110 -8.37 -3.03 -9.18
CA LYS A 110 -8.32 -4.01 -10.27
C LYS A 110 -7.32 -3.61 -11.36
N LEU A 111 -7.29 -2.33 -11.76
CA LEU A 111 -6.37 -1.83 -12.78
C LEU A 111 -4.91 -1.80 -12.30
N LEU A 112 -4.68 -1.59 -11.01
CA LEU A 112 -3.33 -1.53 -10.43
C LEU A 112 -2.68 -2.91 -10.23
N GLN A 113 -3.44 -4.03 -10.35
CA GLN A 113 -2.93 -5.38 -10.05
C GLN A 113 -1.66 -5.71 -10.83
N GLU A 114 -1.65 -5.53 -12.16
CA GLU A 114 -0.49 -5.85 -13.01
C GLU A 114 0.71 -4.96 -12.71
N SER A 115 0.48 -3.65 -12.62
CA SER A 115 1.54 -2.65 -12.51
C SER A 115 2.22 -2.62 -11.14
N TYR A 116 1.49 -2.96 -10.08
CA TYR A 116 1.95 -2.80 -8.69
C TYR A 116 1.91 -4.08 -7.85
N LEU A 117 1.77 -5.25 -8.47
CA LEU A 117 1.79 -6.56 -7.80
C LEU A 117 3.05 -6.70 -6.93
N GLY A 118 2.89 -6.86 -5.62
CA GLY A 118 3.99 -7.07 -4.69
C GLY A 118 4.96 -5.88 -4.55
N LYS A 119 4.55 -4.65 -4.89
CA LYS A 119 5.42 -3.44 -4.85
C LYS A 119 5.09 -2.47 -3.72
N VAL A 120 3.91 -2.54 -3.14
CA VAL A 120 3.47 -1.61 -2.09
C VAL A 120 4.02 -2.06 -0.74
N LYS A 121 4.80 -1.20 -0.09
CA LYS A 121 5.38 -1.50 1.23
C LYS A 121 4.42 -1.24 2.36
N MET A 122 3.57 -0.24 2.22
CA MET A 122 2.60 0.15 3.22
C MET A 122 1.28 0.54 2.58
N ILE A 123 0.20 0.02 3.14
CA ILE A 123 -1.16 0.49 2.87
C ILE A 123 -1.70 1.11 4.15
N TYR A 124 -2.25 2.32 4.05
CA TYR A 124 -3.07 2.92 5.10
C TYR A 124 -4.45 3.21 4.53
N ILE A 125 -5.50 2.85 5.25
CA ILE A 125 -6.88 3.19 4.88
C ILE A 125 -7.71 3.64 6.08
N ASP A 126 -8.63 4.54 5.79
CA ASP A 126 -9.65 5.06 6.71
C ASP A 126 -11.03 4.87 6.06
N PRO A 127 -11.56 3.62 6.04
CA PRO A 127 -12.84 3.34 5.40
C PRO A 127 -14.00 3.94 6.19
N PRO A 128 -15.21 4.03 5.62
CA PRO A 128 -16.41 4.40 6.37
C PRO A 128 -16.60 3.52 7.61
N TYR A 129 -16.94 4.12 8.76
CA TYR A 129 -17.06 3.40 10.04
C TYR A 129 -18.40 2.73 10.25
N ASN A 130 -19.32 2.86 9.31
CA ASN A 130 -20.68 2.30 9.38
C ASN A 130 -21.48 2.78 10.59
N THR A 131 -21.48 4.09 10.82
CA THR A 131 -22.17 4.72 11.98
C THR A 131 -23.67 4.90 11.76
N GLY A 132 -24.19 4.51 10.59
CA GLY A 132 -25.60 4.60 10.22
C GLY A 132 -25.95 5.81 9.35
N HIS A 133 -25.00 6.70 9.13
CA HIS A 133 -25.08 7.85 8.23
C HIS A 133 -23.88 7.91 7.28
N ASP A 134 -23.05 6.88 7.29
CA ASP A 134 -21.88 6.81 6.45
C ASP A 134 -22.25 6.32 5.04
N PHE A 135 -21.53 6.84 4.08
CA PHE A 135 -21.54 6.34 2.73
C PHE A 135 -20.84 4.97 2.68
N VAL A 136 -21.51 3.98 2.09
CA VAL A 136 -20.90 2.69 1.73
C VAL A 136 -20.92 2.59 0.21
N TYR A 137 -19.76 2.31 -0.38
CA TYR A 137 -19.62 2.21 -1.83
C TYR A 137 -20.61 1.20 -2.41
N PRO A 138 -21.44 1.59 -3.36
CA PRO A 138 -22.43 0.71 -3.97
C PRO A 138 -21.75 -0.16 -5.04
N ASP A 139 -21.39 -1.38 -4.66
CA ASP A 139 -20.74 -2.33 -5.57
C ASP A 139 -21.79 -3.19 -6.31
N SER A 140 -21.47 -3.67 -7.51
CA SER A 140 -22.39 -4.40 -8.40
C SER A 140 -22.94 -5.72 -7.82
N PHE A 141 -22.32 -6.30 -6.79
CA PHE A 141 -22.82 -7.51 -6.14
C PHE A 141 -24.09 -7.31 -5.31
N ILE A 142 -24.53 -6.06 -5.11
CA ILE A 142 -25.80 -5.73 -4.45
C ILE A 142 -26.96 -5.85 -5.47
N MET A 143 -26.69 -5.91 -6.78
CA MET A 143 -27.67 -5.81 -7.86
C MET A 143 -28.57 -7.03 -8.07
N ASP A 144 -28.30 -8.18 -7.49
CA ASP A 144 -29.07 -9.43 -7.72
C ASP A 144 -30.50 -9.43 -7.11
N ASN A 145 -30.98 -8.32 -6.58
CA ASN A 145 -32.29 -8.23 -5.96
C ASN A 145 -33.01 -6.93 -6.39
N GLU A 146 -33.63 -6.93 -7.58
CA GLU A 146 -34.35 -5.78 -8.15
C GLU A 146 -35.31 -5.12 -7.16
N ALA A 147 -36.11 -5.93 -6.43
CA ALA A 147 -37.07 -5.42 -5.44
C ALA A 147 -36.39 -4.72 -4.23
N TYR A 148 -35.16 -5.12 -3.88
CA TYR A 148 -34.38 -4.49 -2.82
C TYR A 148 -33.76 -3.19 -3.31
N ASN A 149 -33.28 -3.17 -4.53
CA ASN A 149 -32.62 -1.99 -5.14
C ASN A 149 -33.62 -0.86 -5.38
N GLU A 150 -34.85 -1.16 -5.84
CA GLU A 150 -35.93 -0.18 -5.98
C GLU A 150 -36.35 0.41 -4.63
N GLY A 151 -36.45 -0.41 -3.59
CA GLY A 151 -36.87 0.03 -2.25
C GLY A 151 -35.80 0.79 -1.46
N THR A 152 -34.53 0.73 -1.84
CA THR A 152 -33.40 1.32 -1.11
C THR A 152 -32.76 2.55 -1.75
N GLY A 153 -33.25 2.97 -2.92
CA GLY A 153 -32.68 4.12 -3.64
C GLY A 153 -31.27 3.87 -4.16
N TYR A 154 -30.95 2.64 -4.54
CA TYR A 154 -29.65 2.26 -5.12
C TYR A 154 -29.36 2.98 -6.44
N PHE A 155 -30.40 3.21 -7.24
CA PHE A 155 -30.32 4.02 -8.43
C PHE A 155 -31.01 5.36 -8.21
N ASP A 156 -30.53 6.42 -8.84
CA ASP A 156 -31.20 7.71 -8.92
C ASP A 156 -32.40 7.65 -9.91
N GLU A 157 -33.14 8.75 -10.03
CA GLU A 157 -34.30 8.84 -10.94
C GLU A 157 -33.92 8.68 -12.41
N GLU A 158 -32.64 8.81 -12.75
CA GLU A 158 -32.08 8.70 -14.10
C GLU A 158 -31.49 7.28 -14.36
N GLY A 159 -31.50 6.39 -13.36
CA GLY A 159 -31.01 5.02 -13.46
C GLY A 159 -29.50 4.84 -13.25
N ASN A 160 -28.82 5.89 -12.78
CA ASN A 160 -27.41 5.79 -12.41
C ASN A 160 -27.24 5.35 -10.96
N VAL A 161 -26.09 4.77 -10.62
CA VAL A 161 -25.75 4.38 -9.25
C VAL A 161 -25.76 5.61 -8.34
N ASN A 162 -26.58 5.57 -7.29
CA ASN A 162 -26.73 6.68 -6.37
C ASN A 162 -25.59 6.70 -5.32
N TYR A 163 -24.54 7.43 -5.59
CA TYR A 163 -23.40 7.61 -4.69
C TYR A 163 -23.71 8.48 -3.44
N LYS A 164 -24.93 9.00 -3.28
CA LYS A 164 -25.37 9.74 -2.08
C LYS A 164 -26.13 8.86 -1.07
N ARG A 165 -26.23 7.55 -1.33
CA ARG A 165 -26.93 6.62 -0.46
C ARG A 165 -26.20 6.38 0.85
N GLU A 166 -26.87 6.62 1.97
CA GLU A 166 -26.40 6.26 3.30
C GLU A 166 -26.74 4.80 3.64
N ASN A 167 -25.82 4.08 4.30
CA ASN A 167 -26.08 2.78 4.87
C ASN A 167 -26.76 2.93 6.23
N SER A 168 -28.10 2.94 6.23
CA SER A 168 -28.89 3.14 7.45
C SER A 168 -28.82 1.93 8.38
N SER A 169 -28.66 2.15 9.67
CA SER A 169 -28.72 1.11 10.72
C SER A 169 -30.04 0.33 10.76
N THR A 170 -31.08 0.83 10.10
CA THR A 170 -32.37 0.15 9.93
C THR A 170 -32.44 -0.73 8.68
N ALA A 171 -31.43 -0.70 7.82
CA ALA A 171 -31.36 -1.54 6.64
C ALA A 171 -31.12 -3.01 7.02
N GLY A 172 -31.85 -3.93 6.39
CA GLY A 172 -31.76 -5.36 6.72
C GLY A 172 -30.41 -6.03 6.43
N LYS A 173 -29.54 -5.35 5.67
CA LYS A 173 -28.18 -5.82 5.29
C LYS A 173 -27.07 -4.90 5.80
N TYR A 174 -27.31 -4.09 6.79
CA TYR A 174 -26.44 -3.04 7.30
C TYR A 174 -24.94 -3.45 7.43
N HIS A 175 -24.64 -4.48 8.23
CA HIS A 175 -23.27 -4.98 8.36
C HIS A 175 -22.80 -5.77 7.13
N SER A 176 -23.70 -6.47 6.44
CA SER A 176 -23.37 -7.30 5.28
C SER A 176 -22.89 -6.48 4.10
N ASP A 177 -23.53 -5.34 3.83
CA ASP A 177 -23.15 -4.44 2.74
C ASP A 177 -21.77 -3.84 3.02
N TRP A 178 -21.52 -3.42 4.26
CA TRP A 178 -20.19 -2.94 4.66
C TRP A 178 -19.12 -4.03 4.57
N CYS A 179 -19.40 -5.24 5.07
CA CYS A 179 -18.47 -6.37 4.98
C CYS A 179 -18.12 -6.70 3.52
N SER A 180 -19.11 -6.70 2.63
CA SER A 180 -18.91 -6.99 1.21
C SER A 180 -18.05 -5.94 0.53
N MET A 181 -18.31 -4.64 0.80
CA MET A 181 -17.53 -3.53 0.30
C MET A 181 -16.06 -3.62 0.73
N ILE A 182 -15.78 -3.83 2.00
CA ILE A 182 -14.41 -3.84 2.50
C ILE A 182 -13.66 -5.12 2.10
N TYR A 183 -14.34 -6.27 2.06
CA TYR A 183 -13.75 -7.56 1.74
C TYR A 183 -13.15 -7.59 0.33
N SER A 184 -13.90 -7.15 -0.68
CA SER A 184 -13.45 -7.12 -2.07
C SER A 184 -12.19 -6.27 -2.24
N ARG A 185 -12.11 -5.13 -1.58
CA ARG A 185 -10.98 -4.20 -1.64
C ARG A 185 -9.76 -4.73 -0.90
N LEU A 186 -9.94 -5.34 0.27
CA LEU A 186 -8.83 -5.95 1.01
C LEU A 186 -8.23 -7.17 0.28
N MET A 187 -9.05 -8.00 -0.38
CA MET A 187 -8.55 -9.08 -1.23
C MET A 187 -7.59 -8.59 -2.30
N LEU A 188 -7.97 -7.54 -3.02
CA LEU A 188 -7.13 -6.97 -4.07
C LEU A 188 -5.89 -6.27 -3.50
N SER A 189 -6.05 -5.53 -2.41
CA SER A 189 -4.96 -4.78 -1.79
C SER A 189 -3.85 -5.67 -1.25
N ARG A 190 -4.18 -6.88 -0.75
CA ARG A 190 -3.20 -7.86 -0.29
C ARG A 190 -2.20 -8.23 -1.39
N ASN A 191 -2.65 -8.40 -2.63
CA ASN A 191 -1.79 -8.78 -3.75
C ASN A 191 -0.75 -7.67 -4.07
N LEU A 192 -1.09 -6.41 -3.79
CA LEU A 192 -0.19 -5.28 -4.05
C LEU A 192 0.93 -5.18 -3.02
N LEU A 193 0.75 -5.73 -1.81
CA LEU A 193 1.74 -5.66 -0.73
C LEU A 193 2.99 -6.49 -1.05
N THR A 194 4.15 -5.93 -0.72
CA THR A 194 5.41 -6.69 -0.63
C THR A 194 5.29 -7.81 0.42
N LYS A 195 6.18 -8.79 0.38
CA LYS A 195 6.16 -9.89 1.37
C LYS A 195 6.20 -9.41 2.82
N ASP A 196 6.98 -8.37 3.09
CA ASP A 196 7.12 -7.72 4.39
C ASP A 196 6.30 -6.41 4.49
N GLY A 197 5.30 -6.27 3.61
CA GLY A 197 4.40 -5.13 3.58
C GLY A 197 3.40 -5.14 4.72
N LEU A 198 2.95 -3.95 5.11
CA LEU A 198 2.02 -3.73 6.22
C LEU A 198 0.76 -3.02 5.71
N ILE A 199 -0.38 -3.42 6.26
CA ILE A 199 -1.63 -2.66 6.12
C ILE A 199 -2.09 -2.15 7.48
N PHE A 200 -2.48 -0.88 7.52
CA PHE A 200 -3.03 -0.17 8.68
C PHE A 200 -4.45 0.25 8.33
N ILE A 201 -5.40 -0.12 9.17
CA ILE A 201 -6.82 0.17 8.93
C ILE A 201 -7.38 0.86 10.16
N SER A 202 -7.80 2.12 10.00
CA SER A 202 -8.54 2.85 11.05
C SER A 202 -9.98 2.39 11.08
N ILE A 203 -10.55 2.20 12.28
CA ILE A 203 -11.94 1.80 12.49
C ILE A 203 -12.38 2.14 13.92
N ASP A 204 -13.68 2.25 14.17
CA ASP A 204 -14.25 2.39 15.51
C ASP A 204 -14.96 1.12 16.01
N ASP A 205 -15.69 1.26 17.12
CA ASP A 205 -16.38 0.15 17.79
C ASP A 205 -17.47 -0.51 16.93
N ASN A 206 -17.98 0.16 15.89
CA ASN A 206 -19.10 -0.35 15.09
C ASN A 206 -18.73 -1.61 14.29
N GLU A 207 -17.53 -1.62 13.68
CA GLU A 207 -17.13 -2.68 12.74
C GLU A 207 -15.78 -3.35 13.06
N ILE A 208 -15.09 -3.01 14.16
CA ILE A 208 -13.78 -3.60 14.50
C ILE A 208 -13.84 -5.14 14.56
N THR A 209 -14.92 -5.71 15.09
CA THR A 209 -15.06 -7.16 15.20
C THR A 209 -15.20 -7.84 13.85
N ASN A 210 -16.02 -7.29 12.96
CA ASN A 210 -16.19 -7.79 11.60
C ASN A 210 -14.91 -7.61 10.78
N LEU A 211 -14.29 -6.43 10.86
CA LEU A 211 -13.03 -6.14 10.20
C LEU A 211 -11.92 -7.11 10.61
N ARG A 212 -11.81 -7.39 11.91
CA ARG A 212 -10.85 -8.34 12.44
C ARG A 212 -11.00 -9.72 11.80
N LYS A 213 -12.23 -10.24 11.71
CA LYS A 213 -12.54 -11.53 11.08
C LYS A 213 -12.23 -11.55 9.58
N ILE A 214 -12.57 -10.49 8.87
CA ILE A 214 -12.24 -10.31 7.46
C ILE A 214 -10.73 -10.34 7.25
N CYS A 215 -9.98 -9.60 8.05
CA CYS A 215 -8.52 -9.54 7.94
C CYS A 215 -7.85 -10.88 8.29
N GLU A 216 -8.34 -11.60 9.31
CA GLU A 216 -7.87 -12.96 9.65
C GLU A 216 -8.04 -13.92 8.47
N GLU A 217 -9.16 -13.84 7.75
CA GLU A 217 -9.40 -14.67 6.56
C GLU A 217 -8.51 -14.27 5.38
N ILE A 218 -8.39 -12.97 5.09
CA ILE A 218 -7.66 -12.48 3.92
C ILE A 218 -6.14 -12.55 4.13
N PHE A 219 -5.63 -12.05 5.24
CA PHE A 219 -4.18 -11.96 5.51
C PHE A 219 -3.63 -13.19 6.23
N GLY A 220 -4.46 -13.89 6.98
CA GLY A 220 -4.11 -15.01 7.85
C GLY A 220 -3.90 -14.57 9.31
N GLU A 221 -4.39 -15.36 10.26
CA GLU A 221 -4.28 -15.07 11.70
C GLU A 221 -2.83 -14.91 12.17
N GLN A 222 -1.90 -15.69 11.62
CA GLN A 222 -0.48 -15.65 11.95
C GLN A 222 0.22 -14.34 11.50
N ASN A 223 -0.41 -13.56 10.64
CA ASN A 223 0.09 -12.29 10.12
C ASN A 223 -0.51 -11.07 10.84
N PHE A 224 -1.29 -11.31 11.89
CA PHE A 224 -1.74 -10.26 12.78
C PHE A 224 -0.56 -9.62 13.50
N VAL A 225 -0.43 -8.30 13.40
CA VAL A 225 0.65 -7.55 14.04
C VAL A 225 0.17 -6.90 15.33
N ALA A 226 -0.88 -6.11 15.27
CA ALA A 226 -1.43 -5.43 16.45
C ALA A 226 -2.84 -4.87 16.20
N GLU A 227 -3.56 -4.68 17.29
CA GLU A 227 -4.73 -3.81 17.40
C GLU A 227 -4.36 -2.68 18.34
N ILE A 228 -4.26 -1.47 17.79
CA ILE A 228 -3.87 -0.28 18.52
C ILE A 228 -5.12 0.46 18.98
N THR A 229 -5.21 0.74 20.26
CA THR A 229 -6.21 1.67 20.79
C THR A 229 -5.68 3.10 20.67
N LEU A 230 -6.33 3.91 19.84
CA LEU A 230 -5.97 5.30 19.57
C LEU A 230 -6.90 6.25 20.34
N LEU A 231 -6.36 6.98 21.31
CA LEU A 231 -7.10 8.06 21.96
C LEU A 231 -7.26 9.24 20.97
N CYS A 232 -8.44 9.36 20.39
CA CYS A 232 -8.74 10.38 19.37
C CYS A 232 -9.46 11.62 19.94
N ASN A 233 -10.29 11.44 20.96
CA ASN A 233 -11.04 12.52 21.62
C ASN A 233 -11.03 12.34 23.15
N PRO A 234 -10.07 12.91 23.88
CA PRO A 234 -9.95 12.71 25.33
C PRO A 234 -11.14 13.28 26.14
N LYS A 235 -11.96 14.14 25.54
CA LYS A 235 -13.18 14.69 26.18
C LYS A 235 -14.36 13.71 26.10
N GLY A 236 -14.27 12.68 25.26
CA GLY A 236 -15.37 11.77 24.93
C GLY A 236 -16.44 12.42 24.04
N ARG A 237 -17.30 11.62 23.46
CA ARG A 237 -18.46 12.07 22.68
C ARG A 237 -19.61 12.39 23.64
N SER A 238 -20.01 13.64 23.77
CA SER A 238 -21.07 14.08 24.68
C SER A 238 -22.48 13.56 24.33
N GLN A 239 -22.64 12.99 23.14
CA GLN A 239 -23.91 12.45 22.64
C GLN A 239 -24.09 10.96 22.97
N ASP A 240 -23.05 10.29 23.47
CA ASP A 240 -23.12 8.86 23.77
C ASP A 240 -24.05 8.60 24.98
N LYS A 241 -24.93 7.60 24.81
CA LYS A 241 -26.02 7.37 25.77
C LYS A 241 -25.56 6.84 27.14
N TYR A 242 -24.48 6.06 27.16
CA TYR A 242 -24.06 5.35 28.39
C TYR A 242 -22.63 5.67 28.80
N VAL A 243 -21.67 5.47 27.89
CA VAL A 243 -20.25 5.70 28.13
C VAL A 243 -19.70 6.54 26.99
N ALA A 244 -19.08 7.67 27.30
CA ALA A 244 -18.52 8.56 26.30
C ALA A 244 -17.30 7.89 25.61
N SER A 245 -17.44 7.54 24.34
CA SER A 245 -16.34 6.99 23.53
C SER A 245 -15.28 8.06 23.29
N CYS A 246 -14.03 7.70 23.55
CA CYS A 246 -12.89 8.63 23.41
C CYS A 246 -11.80 8.08 22.50
N HIS A 247 -11.96 6.88 21.96
CA HIS A 247 -10.97 6.16 21.18
C HIS A 247 -11.54 5.60 19.88
N GLU A 248 -10.63 5.24 19.02
CA GLU A 248 -10.83 4.41 17.83
C GLU A 248 -9.68 3.38 17.77
N TYR A 249 -9.67 2.53 16.76
CA TYR A 249 -8.67 1.49 16.60
C TYR A 249 -7.85 1.71 15.32
N VAL A 250 -6.60 1.23 15.34
CA VAL A 250 -5.82 0.99 14.14
C VAL A 250 -5.44 -0.48 14.11
N LEU A 251 -6.04 -1.23 13.20
CA LEU A 251 -5.80 -2.66 13.00
C LEU A 251 -4.63 -2.83 12.04
N ILE A 252 -3.66 -3.69 12.39
CA ILE A 252 -2.41 -3.86 11.64
C ILE A 252 -2.19 -5.32 11.29
N TYR A 253 -2.01 -5.59 10.00
CA TYR A 253 -1.62 -6.89 9.47
C TYR A 253 -0.39 -6.78 8.58
N SER A 254 0.34 -7.86 8.45
CA SER A 254 1.42 -8.02 7.47
C SER A 254 1.00 -8.99 6.35
N ASN A 255 1.68 -8.93 5.21
CA ASN A 255 1.45 -9.89 4.13
C ASN A 255 2.08 -11.27 4.39
N SER A 256 3.11 -11.34 5.24
CA SER A 256 3.70 -12.58 5.73
C SER A 256 4.22 -12.42 7.16
N VAL A 257 4.57 -13.53 7.81
CA VAL A 257 5.12 -13.52 9.17
C VAL A 257 6.41 -12.69 9.22
N LEU A 258 6.43 -11.70 10.10
CA LEU A 258 7.56 -10.77 10.25
C LEU A 258 8.56 -11.22 11.32
N PRO A 259 9.86 -10.96 11.12
CA PRO A 259 10.86 -11.09 12.18
C PRO A 259 10.58 -10.18 13.37
N ASN A 260 11.11 -10.55 14.54
CA ASN A 260 11.01 -9.71 15.73
C ASN A 260 11.67 -8.34 15.50
N GLY A 261 10.97 -7.27 15.88
CA GLY A 261 11.48 -5.90 15.76
C GLY A 261 11.14 -5.20 14.44
N SER A 262 10.53 -5.88 13.46
CA SER A 262 10.20 -5.34 12.13
C SER A 262 9.27 -4.13 12.11
N VAL A 263 8.56 -3.85 13.20
CA VAL A 263 7.65 -2.69 13.33
C VAL A 263 8.11 -1.68 14.37
N SER A 264 9.38 -1.76 14.80
CA SER A 264 9.97 -0.78 15.71
C SER A 264 10.20 0.55 15.00
N ILE A 265 10.11 1.66 15.72
CA ILE A 265 10.30 3.01 15.18
C ILE A 265 11.56 3.67 15.77
N PRO A 266 12.18 4.63 15.06
CA PRO A 266 13.30 5.40 15.60
C PRO A 266 12.89 6.20 16.83
N LYS A 267 13.78 6.27 17.84
CA LYS A 267 13.60 7.16 18.98
C LYS A 267 13.74 8.62 18.55
N THR A 268 12.95 9.49 19.18
CA THR A 268 13.10 10.95 19.02
C THR A 268 14.37 11.47 19.71
N ASN A 269 14.80 12.69 19.37
CA ASN A 269 15.95 13.32 20.02
C ASN A 269 15.77 13.44 21.55
N ASP A 270 14.56 13.79 22.00
CA ASP A 270 14.25 13.89 23.43
C ASP A 270 14.34 12.54 24.14
N GLU A 271 13.86 11.48 23.50
CA GLU A 271 13.98 10.11 24.02
C GLU A 271 15.45 9.65 24.07
N ILE A 272 16.22 9.99 23.04
CA ILE A 272 17.67 9.69 23.02
C ILE A 272 18.36 10.44 24.14
N ALA A 273 18.12 11.75 24.29
CA ALA A 273 18.73 12.55 25.35
C ALA A 273 18.37 12.05 26.76
N LYS A 274 17.13 11.55 26.92
CA LYS A 274 16.67 10.99 28.20
C LYS A 274 17.28 9.61 28.49
N ASP A 275 17.33 8.72 27.51
CA ASP A 275 17.72 7.31 27.69
C ASP A 275 19.24 7.12 27.63
N TYR A 276 19.98 8.02 26.96
CA TYR A 276 21.42 7.98 26.71
C TYR A 276 22.06 9.27 27.23
N SER A 277 22.03 9.42 28.57
CA SER A 277 22.44 10.64 29.25
C SER A 277 23.94 10.76 29.51
N LEU A 278 24.73 9.73 29.18
CA LEU A 278 26.18 9.72 29.33
C LEU A 278 26.85 9.96 27.99
N PHE A 279 28.05 10.59 28.04
CA PHE A 279 28.81 10.89 26.81
C PHE A 279 30.24 10.31 26.99
N ASP A 280 30.78 9.76 25.90
CA ASP A 280 32.17 9.33 25.84
C ASP A 280 33.13 10.52 25.58
N GLU A 281 34.42 10.24 25.48
CA GLU A 281 35.46 11.24 25.21
C GLU A 281 35.28 11.95 23.85
N ASN A 282 34.56 11.34 22.90
CA ASN A 282 34.25 11.88 21.61
C ASN A 282 32.88 12.56 21.55
N GLY A 283 32.20 12.69 22.69
CA GLY A 283 30.87 13.29 22.78
C GLY A 283 29.73 12.39 22.25
N LYS A 284 29.98 11.08 22.08
CA LYS A 284 28.93 10.14 21.63
C LYS A 284 28.03 9.75 22.82
N PRO A 285 26.70 9.89 22.69
CA PRO A 285 25.79 9.54 23.77
C PRO A 285 25.68 8.02 23.93
N TYR A 286 25.74 7.58 25.18
CA TYR A 286 25.56 6.18 25.54
C TYR A 286 24.81 6.03 26.87
N ARG A 287 24.36 4.81 27.15
CA ARG A 287 23.84 4.37 28.45
C ARG A 287 24.59 3.15 28.97
N GLU A 288 24.56 2.96 30.24
CA GLU A 288 25.15 1.78 30.86
C GLU A 288 24.09 0.73 31.18
N LEU A 289 24.34 -0.48 30.77
CA LEU A 289 23.50 -1.64 31.06
C LEU A 289 24.30 -2.64 31.86
N GLU A 290 23.75 -3.14 32.99
CA GLU A 290 24.41 -4.19 33.77
C GLU A 290 24.66 -5.41 32.87
N LEU A 291 25.86 -5.91 32.83
CA LEU A 291 26.25 -7.04 31.98
C LEU A 291 25.65 -8.36 32.48
N ARG A 292 25.35 -8.47 33.76
CA ARG A 292 24.68 -9.61 34.35
C ARG A 292 23.24 -9.73 33.80
N ASN A 293 22.85 -10.97 33.44
CA ASN A 293 21.48 -11.23 33.02
C ASN A 293 20.50 -10.96 34.17
N THR A 294 19.41 -10.29 33.90
CA THR A 294 18.38 -9.90 34.87
C THR A 294 17.27 -10.95 35.06
N HIS A 295 17.24 -12.00 34.25
CA HIS A 295 16.27 -13.09 34.33
C HIS A 295 16.85 -14.30 35.06
N ARG A 296 16.17 -14.77 36.10
CA ARG A 296 16.61 -15.93 36.92
C ARG A 296 16.44 -17.28 36.20
N ASP A 297 15.70 -17.32 35.13
CA ASP A 297 15.61 -18.50 34.25
C ASP A 297 16.95 -18.87 33.60
N PHE A 298 17.91 -17.92 33.62
CA PHE A 298 19.25 -18.09 33.07
C PHE A 298 20.33 -17.91 34.14
N GLY A 299 21.12 -18.94 34.32
CA GLY A 299 22.21 -18.93 35.28
C GLY A 299 23.28 -19.94 34.94
N LYS A 300 24.26 -20.10 35.83
CA LYS A 300 25.33 -21.08 35.68
C LYS A 300 24.79 -22.50 35.45
N PHE A 301 23.63 -22.85 36.02
CA PHE A 301 23.01 -24.18 35.93
C PHE A 301 22.64 -24.59 34.52
N ASN A 302 22.22 -23.63 33.66
CA ASN A 302 21.85 -23.90 32.26
C ASN A 302 22.71 -23.17 31.22
N ARG A 303 23.56 -22.21 31.68
CA ARG A 303 24.49 -21.46 30.82
C ARG A 303 25.89 -21.38 31.43
N PRO A 304 26.54 -22.52 31.71
CA PRO A 304 27.83 -22.55 32.44
C PRO A 304 28.96 -21.79 31.72
N LYS A 305 28.98 -21.76 30.40
CA LYS A 305 29.96 -21.00 29.60
C LYS A 305 29.81 -19.47 29.71
N MET A 306 28.67 -19.00 30.19
CA MET A 306 28.41 -17.58 30.47
C MET A 306 28.70 -17.18 31.93
N PHE A 307 29.21 -18.09 32.74
CA PHE A 307 29.63 -17.86 34.12
C PHE A 307 31.15 -17.92 34.18
N TYR A 308 31.80 -16.77 34.07
CA TYR A 308 33.27 -16.63 34.11
C TYR A 308 33.65 -15.33 34.84
N PRO A 309 34.88 -15.22 35.38
CA PRO A 309 35.33 -14.00 36.03
C PRO A 309 35.62 -12.89 35.01
N ILE A 310 35.24 -11.67 35.37
CA ILE A 310 35.74 -10.43 34.77
C ILE A 310 36.53 -9.70 35.86
N PHE A 311 37.74 -9.32 35.55
CA PHE A 311 38.65 -8.69 36.52
C PHE A 311 38.53 -7.16 36.43
N ALA A 312 38.12 -6.53 37.52
CA ALA A 312 37.91 -5.09 37.61
C ALA A 312 39.12 -4.43 38.31
N SER A 313 39.64 -3.38 37.71
CA SER A 313 40.65 -2.50 38.25
C SER A 313 40.03 -1.37 39.08
N PRO A 314 40.78 -0.73 40.01
CA PRO A 314 40.27 0.39 40.81
C PRO A 314 39.84 1.62 40.00
N ASP A 315 40.36 1.81 38.80
CA ASP A 315 40.02 2.89 37.87
C ASP A 315 38.72 2.61 37.06
N GLY A 316 38.10 1.44 37.29
CA GLY A 316 36.90 1.02 36.57
C GLY A 316 37.16 0.29 35.25
N SER A 317 38.42 0.13 34.83
CA SER A 317 38.77 -0.70 33.69
C SER A 317 38.57 -2.19 34.00
N VAL A 318 38.36 -2.99 32.96
CA VAL A 318 38.09 -4.43 33.08
C VAL A 318 38.98 -5.26 32.15
N SER A 319 39.29 -6.48 32.58
CA SER A 319 40.06 -7.46 31.81
C SER A 319 39.46 -8.85 31.98
N LEU A 320 39.73 -9.76 31.04
CA LEU A 320 39.44 -11.21 31.18
C LEU A 320 40.63 -12.00 31.72
N GLU A 321 41.76 -11.32 31.92
CA GLU A 321 42.96 -11.87 32.54
C GLU A 321 43.20 -11.21 33.91
N GLN A 322 43.70 -11.97 34.85
CA GLN A 322 44.02 -11.47 36.19
C GLN A 322 45.31 -10.67 36.16
N HIS A 323 45.28 -9.44 36.63
CA HIS A 323 46.47 -8.60 36.84
C HIS A 323 46.61 -8.19 38.31
N SER A 324 47.79 -7.71 38.67
CA SER A 324 48.02 -7.21 40.04
C SER A 324 47.08 -6.05 40.37
N GLY A 325 46.39 -6.13 41.51
CA GLY A 325 45.43 -5.10 41.95
C GLY A 325 43.99 -5.23 41.41
N THR A 326 43.72 -6.22 40.54
CA THR A 326 42.35 -6.45 40.04
C THR A 326 41.55 -7.36 40.97
N LYS A 327 40.22 -7.17 41.00
CA LYS A 327 39.26 -8.01 41.72
C LYS A 327 38.41 -8.82 40.74
N ALA A 328 38.29 -10.13 40.97
CA ALA A 328 37.41 -11.00 40.17
C ALA A 328 35.95 -10.75 40.51
N VAL A 329 35.14 -10.46 39.48
CA VAL A 329 33.69 -10.22 39.56
C VAL A 329 32.97 -11.33 38.78
N TYR A 330 32.03 -11.98 39.45
CA TYR A 330 31.15 -13.00 38.86
C TYR A 330 29.71 -12.50 38.76
N PRO A 331 28.87 -13.06 37.90
CA PRO A 331 27.47 -12.65 37.74
C PRO A 331 26.58 -13.23 38.86
N ILE A 332 26.94 -12.93 40.14
CA ILE A 332 26.24 -13.42 41.33
C ILE A 332 25.24 -12.33 41.79
N TRP A 333 24.05 -12.74 42.15
CA TRP A 333 23.01 -11.85 42.67
C TRP A 333 23.27 -11.58 44.17
N ASP A 334 22.57 -10.58 44.71
CA ASP A 334 22.76 -10.15 46.10
C ASP A 334 22.38 -11.24 47.13
N ASP A 335 21.47 -12.14 46.74
CA ASP A 335 21.01 -13.30 47.51
C ASP A 335 21.88 -14.57 47.30
N GLY A 336 22.98 -14.47 46.57
CA GLY A 336 23.87 -15.59 46.29
C GLY A 336 23.52 -16.43 45.05
N PHE A 337 22.46 -16.11 44.31
CA PHE A 337 22.12 -16.85 43.09
C PHE A 337 23.23 -16.69 42.04
N GLU A 338 23.74 -17.82 41.54
CA GLU A 338 24.74 -17.87 40.47
C GLU A 338 24.07 -17.64 39.12
N GLY A 339 23.96 -16.36 38.69
CA GLY A 339 23.41 -15.95 37.39
C GLY A 339 24.35 -16.25 36.23
N CYS A 340 24.22 -15.50 35.15
CA CYS A 340 25.15 -15.56 34.01
C CYS A 340 25.35 -14.17 33.42
N TRP A 341 26.44 -13.97 32.69
CA TRP A 341 26.61 -12.78 31.85
C TRP A 341 25.70 -12.82 30.63
N THR A 342 25.38 -11.66 30.06
CA THR A 342 24.67 -11.56 28.78
C THR A 342 25.59 -11.76 27.57
N TRP A 343 26.91 -11.60 27.76
CA TRP A 343 27.94 -11.82 26.74
C TRP A 343 28.75 -13.08 27.01
N GLY A 344 29.05 -13.84 25.96
CA GLY A 344 30.04 -14.91 26.02
C GLY A 344 31.47 -14.33 26.15
N LYS A 345 32.42 -15.19 26.58
CA LYS A 345 33.80 -14.76 26.83
C LYS A 345 34.48 -14.16 25.61
N ASP A 346 34.25 -14.75 24.43
CA ASP A 346 34.83 -14.28 23.17
C ASP A 346 34.32 -12.88 22.80
N LYS A 347 33.00 -12.65 22.94
CA LYS A 347 32.41 -11.32 22.71
C LYS A 347 32.92 -10.29 23.71
N ALA A 348 33.02 -10.67 24.99
CA ALA A 348 33.55 -9.78 26.02
C ALA A 348 35.03 -9.42 25.77
N GLN A 349 35.82 -10.35 25.21
CA GLN A 349 37.21 -10.08 24.84
C GLN A 349 37.31 -9.11 23.65
N ASN A 350 36.50 -9.33 22.63
CA ASN A 350 36.54 -8.51 21.41
C ASN A 350 36.00 -7.08 21.63
N GLU A 351 35.06 -6.94 22.57
CA GLU A 351 34.39 -5.66 22.88
C GLU A 351 34.75 -5.17 24.31
N ILE A 352 35.93 -5.49 24.80
CA ILE A 352 36.36 -5.19 26.20
C ILE A 352 36.33 -3.68 26.50
N ASN A 353 36.58 -2.84 25.52
CA ASN A 353 36.54 -1.38 25.60
C ASN A 353 35.14 -0.82 25.87
N LEU A 354 34.11 -1.62 25.64
CA LEU A 354 32.72 -1.26 25.94
C LEU A 354 32.31 -1.66 27.36
N LEU A 355 33.17 -2.37 28.10
CA LEU A 355 32.88 -2.79 29.44
C LEU A 355 33.53 -1.84 30.48
N THR A 356 32.83 -1.64 31.57
CA THR A 356 33.31 -0.85 32.71
C THR A 356 32.85 -1.47 34.03
N ALA A 357 33.66 -1.32 35.07
CA ALA A 357 33.30 -1.72 36.42
C ALA A 357 32.94 -0.50 37.28
N LYS A 358 31.91 -0.63 38.11
CA LYS A 358 31.48 0.39 39.06
C LYS A 358 31.14 -0.24 40.39
N GLU A 359 31.49 0.46 41.46
CA GLU A 359 31.07 0.07 42.81
C GLU A 359 29.67 0.65 43.09
N VAL A 360 28.73 -0.25 43.38
CA VAL A 360 27.34 0.09 43.71
C VAL A 360 26.98 -0.65 45.00
N ASN A 361 26.63 0.11 46.02
CA ASN A 361 26.32 -0.43 47.37
C ASN A 361 27.39 -1.37 47.93
N GLY A 362 28.67 -1.00 47.79
CA GLY A 362 29.80 -1.79 48.29
C GLY A 362 30.14 -3.05 47.47
N LYS A 363 29.52 -3.25 46.34
CA LYS A 363 29.79 -4.37 45.40
C LYS A 363 30.21 -3.85 44.04
N ILE A 364 31.21 -4.50 43.45
CA ILE A 364 31.63 -4.18 42.08
C ILE A 364 30.68 -4.87 41.10
N LYS A 365 30.09 -4.08 40.21
CA LYS A 365 29.24 -4.56 39.12
C LYS A 365 29.87 -4.20 37.79
N ILE A 366 29.64 -5.06 36.79
CA ILE A 366 30.11 -4.85 35.42
C ILE A 366 28.98 -4.31 34.57
N TYR A 367 29.25 -3.22 33.87
CA TYR A 367 28.34 -2.57 32.94
C TYR A 367 28.91 -2.60 31.55
N ARG A 368 28.01 -2.60 30.55
CA ARG A 368 28.36 -2.38 29.16
C ARG A 368 27.85 -1.02 28.68
N LYS A 369 28.68 -0.32 27.96
CA LYS A 369 28.29 0.90 27.25
C LYS A 369 27.43 0.51 26.05
N ALA A 370 26.19 0.98 25.98
CA ALA A 370 25.31 0.85 24.84
C ALA A 370 25.16 2.24 24.22
N TYR A 371 25.78 2.45 23.07
CA TYR A 371 25.72 3.73 22.37
C TYR A 371 24.32 3.95 21.77
N ALA A 372 23.94 5.24 21.62
CA ALA A 372 22.68 5.63 21.03
C ALA A 372 22.65 5.37 19.52
N TYR A 373 23.79 5.51 18.87
CA TYR A 373 23.91 5.37 17.42
C TYR A 373 24.85 4.22 17.06
N ASP A 374 24.44 3.44 16.06
CA ASP A 374 25.28 2.47 15.36
C ASP A 374 25.55 3.05 13.97
N GLY A 375 26.73 3.66 13.77
CA GLY A 375 26.99 4.55 12.67
C GLY A 375 26.05 5.77 12.70
N ASP A 376 25.28 5.98 11.65
CA ASP A 376 24.29 7.05 11.54
C ASP A 376 22.85 6.59 11.91
N GLU A 377 22.67 5.29 12.23
CA GLU A 377 21.35 4.74 12.54
C GLU A 377 20.92 5.10 13.97
N ARG A 378 19.67 5.57 14.08
CA ARG A 378 19.03 5.87 15.36
C ARG A 378 18.61 4.59 16.08
N PRO A 379 18.64 4.59 17.44
CA PRO A 379 18.13 3.47 18.21
C PRO A 379 16.63 3.32 18.00
N LEU A 380 16.19 2.08 17.82
CA LEU A 380 14.78 1.74 17.66
C LEU A 380 14.11 1.53 19.02
N LYS A 381 12.80 1.75 19.04
CA LYS A 381 11.91 1.40 20.16
C LYS A 381 10.70 0.62 19.66
N GLN A 382 10.20 -0.29 20.49
CA GLN A 382 8.91 -0.94 20.23
C GLN A 382 7.78 0.05 20.36
N VAL A 383 6.81 -0.05 19.45
CA VAL A 383 5.56 0.71 19.50
C VAL A 383 4.64 0.09 20.55
N LYS A 384 3.94 0.91 21.30
CA LYS A 384 2.96 0.46 22.31
C LYS A 384 1.58 0.28 21.66
N SER A 385 0.75 -0.59 22.20
CA SER A 385 -0.62 -0.84 21.71
C SER A 385 -1.63 0.26 22.10
N ILE A 386 -1.26 1.24 22.91
CA ILE A 386 -2.08 2.40 23.26
C ILE A 386 -1.38 3.66 22.77
N TRP A 387 -2.03 4.38 21.86
CA TRP A 387 -1.56 5.64 21.32
C TRP A 387 -2.37 6.79 21.92
N ASN A 388 -1.76 7.51 22.84
CA ASN A 388 -2.41 8.59 23.62
C ASN A 388 -1.67 9.91 23.53
N HIS A 389 -0.76 10.08 22.57
CA HIS A 389 -0.05 11.34 22.40
C HIS A 389 -1.01 12.41 21.85
N LYS A 390 -0.89 13.65 22.38
CA LYS A 390 -1.78 14.76 22.00
C LYS A 390 -1.78 15.10 20.51
N SER A 391 -0.67 14.85 19.81
CA SER A 391 -0.57 15.09 18.37
C SER A 391 -1.47 14.15 17.55
N PHE A 392 -1.91 13.03 18.10
CA PHE A 392 -2.78 12.06 17.42
C PHE A 392 -4.28 12.40 17.50
N PHE A 393 -4.66 13.36 18.34
CA PHE A 393 -6.06 13.72 18.51
C PHE A 393 -6.68 14.26 17.22
N THR A 394 -7.93 13.92 16.96
CA THR A 394 -8.69 14.39 15.79
C THR A 394 -8.75 15.92 15.73
N GLU A 395 -8.89 16.60 16.90
CA GLU A 395 -8.83 18.06 17.00
C GLU A 395 -7.54 18.64 16.44
N LYS A 396 -6.40 17.95 16.62
CA LYS A 396 -5.11 18.36 16.04
C LYS A 396 -5.05 18.16 14.54
N GLY A 397 -5.58 17.04 14.03
CA GLY A 397 -5.73 16.82 12.59
C GLY A 397 -6.55 17.93 11.94
N GLN A 398 -7.69 18.29 12.56
CA GLN A 398 -8.56 19.38 12.08
C GLN A 398 -7.86 20.74 12.13
N THR A 399 -7.11 21.03 13.20
CA THR A 399 -6.36 22.29 13.35
C THR A 399 -5.33 22.44 12.25
N VAL A 400 -4.47 21.43 12.05
CA VAL A 400 -3.44 21.43 10.99
C VAL A 400 -4.08 21.58 9.61
N PHE A 401 -5.18 20.88 9.36
CA PHE A 401 -5.90 20.99 8.09
C PHE A 401 -6.45 22.40 7.86
N ASN A 402 -7.13 22.98 8.85
CA ASN A 402 -7.73 24.31 8.74
C ASN A 402 -6.67 25.41 8.56
N GLU A 403 -5.55 25.32 9.28
CA GLU A 403 -4.41 26.24 9.13
C GLU A 403 -3.83 26.16 7.71
N LEU A 404 -3.63 24.93 7.21
CA LEU A 404 -3.11 24.68 5.87
C LEU A 404 -4.06 25.20 4.78
N MET A 405 -5.37 24.95 4.93
CA MET A 405 -6.39 25.38 3.97
C MET A 405 -6.74 26.86 4.10
N GLY A 406 -6.28 27.54 5.16
CA GLY A 406 -6.57 28.96 5.41
C GLY A 406 -8.05 29.22 5.69
N THR A 407 -8.78 28.25 6.24
CA THR A 407 -10.22 28.31 6.47
C THR A 407 -10.55 28.29 7.96
N LYS A 408 -11.63 28.96 8.35
CA LYS A 408 -12.20 28.88 9.70
C LYS A 408 -13.34 27.87 9.80
N GLY A 409 -13.91 27.49 8.67
CA GLY A 409 -14.99 26.51 8.54
C GLY A 409 -14.48 25.07 8.34
N LYS A 410 -15.38 24.11 8.46
CA LYS A 410 -15.06 22.70 8.21
C LYS A 410 -15.22 22.40 6.70
N VAL A 411 -14.16 22.64 5.92
CA VAL A 411 -14.10 22.25 4.50
C VAL A 411 -14.05 20.72 4.36
N PHE A 412 -13.38 20.06 5.30
CA PHE A 412 -13.39 18.60 5.42
C PHE A 412 -13.58 18.22 6.89
N GLN A 413 -14.37 17.20 7.16
CA GLN A 413 -14.72 16.80 8.51
C GLN A 413 -13.76 15.74 9.04
N SER A 414 -13.21 15.98 10.23
CA SER A 414 -12.41 15.00 10.98
C SER A 414 -11.21 14.39 10.21
N PRO A 415 -10.37 15.21 9.53
CA PRO A 415 -9.18 14.68 8.89
C PRO A 415 -8.27 14.02 9.93
N LYS A 416 -7.66 12.91 9.57
CA LYS A 416 -6.72 12.19 10.44
C LYS A 416 -5.49 13.05 10.75
N SER A 417 -4.83 12.74 11.87
CA SER A 417 -3.59 13.41 12.27
C SER A 417 -2.43 13.00 11.36
N VAL A 418 -1.68 13.97 10.85
CA VAL A 418 -0.44 13.77 10.09
C VAL A 418 0.59 12.98 10.92
N GLU A 419 0.74 13.31 12.20
CA GLU A 419 1.70 12.66 13.10
C GLU A 419 1.36 11.17 13.34
N MET A 420 0.07 10.84 13.38
CA MET A 420 -0.38 9.44 13.50
C MET A 420 -0.02 8.64 12.23
N ILE A 421 -0.27 9.21 11.05
CA ILE A 421 0.10 8.56 9.78
C ILE A 421 1.63 8.44 9.66
N LYS A 422 2.39 9.47 10.04
CA LYS A 422 3.87 9.39 10.09
C LYS A 422 4.35 8.24 10.97
N GLN A 423 3.71 8.01 12.13
CA GLN A 423 4.06 6.87 12.98
C GLN A 423 3.79 5.53 12.27
N CYS A 424 2.68 5.39 11.56
CA CYS A 424 2.40 4.20 10.74
C CYS A 424 3.47 4.00 9.64
N ILE A 425 3.86 5.07 8.93
CA ILE A 425 4.92 5.01 7.91
C ILE A 425 6.25 4.57 8.53
N LEU A 426 6.64 5.13 9.67
CA LEU A 426 7.87 4.76 10.37
C LEU A 426 7.90 3.29 10.78
N MET A 427 6.74 2.68 11.10
CA MET A 427 6.64 1.26 11.42
C MET A 427 6.96 0.35 10.23
N SER A 428 6.88 0.84 9.00
CA SER A 428 7.29 0.09 7.80
C SER A 428 8.82 -0.01 7.65
N GLN A 429 9.58 0.75 8.44
CA GLN A 429 11.05 0.78 8.49
C GLN A 429 11.72 1.02 7.12
N SER A 430 11.06 1.66 6.18
CA SER A 430 11.61 1.96 4.86
C SER A 430 11.64 3.46 4.61
N LYS A 431 12.76 3.94 4.06
CA LYS A 431 12.92 5.32 3.58
C LYS A 431 12.72 5.46 2.07
N ASP A 432 12.70 4.35 1.36
CA ASP A 432 12.44 4.27 -0.07
C ASP A 432 11.38 3.21 -0.31
N SER A 433 10.13 3.62 -0.44
CA SER A 433 8.98 2.71 -0.48
C SER A 433 7.75 3.37 -1.08
N LEU A 434 6.86 2.53 -1.58
CA LEU A 434 5.56 2.96 -2.08
C LEU A 434 4.49 2.79 -1.00
N VAL A 435 3.77 3.88 -0.74
CA VAL A 435 2.63 3.96 0.19
C VAL A 435 1.35 4.10 -0.61
N LEU A 436 0.36 3.26 -0.34
CA LEU A 436 -0.96 3.30 -0.98
C LEU A 436 -2.04 3.67 0.05
N ASP A 437 -2.91 4.59 -0.33
CA ASP A 437 -4.14 4.93 0.41
C ASP A 437 -5.32 4.98 -0.57
N PHE A 438 -6.19 3.97 -0.51
CA PHE A 438 -7.34 3.88 -1.41
C PHE A 438 -8.68 4.31 -0.78
N PHE A 439 -8.61 4.97 0.38
CA PHE A 439 -9.66 5.77 0.99
C PHE A 439 -9.08 7.12 1.42
N SER A 440 -8.42 7.82 0.47
CA SER A 440 -7.50 8.91 0.81
C SER A 440 -8.18 10.16 1.40
N GLY A 441 -9.48 10.32 1.23
CA GLY A 441 -10.24 11.43 1.78
C GLY A 441 -9.59 12.78 1.46
N SER A 442 -9.15 13.49 2.50
CA SER A 442 -8.43 14.76 2.36
C SER A 442 -6.92 14.61 2.10
N ALA A 443 -6.42 13.45 1.71
CA ALA A 443 -5.02 13.15 1.40
C ALA A 443 -4.03 13.41 2.56
N THR A 444 -4.40 13.03 3.79
CA THR A 444 -3.52 13.14 4.95
C THR A 444 -2.26 12.29 4.78
N THR A 445 -2.37 11.13 4.15
CA THR A 445 -1.28 10.19 3.91
C THR A 445 -0.22 10.80 3.00
N ALA A 446 -0.61 11.47 1.91
CA ALA A 446 0.33 12.17 1.03
C ALA A 446 1.09 13.28 1.77
N HIS A 447 0.38 14.10 2.58
CA HIS A 447 1.00 15.12 3.43
C HIS A 447 2.04 14.50 4.39
N ALA A 448 1.70 13.39 5.05
CA ALA A 448 2.59 12.70 5.98
C ALA A 448 3.84 12.14 5.30
N VAL A 449 3.70 11.58 4.08
CA VAL A 449 4.83 11.07 3.27
C VAL A 449 5.78 12.20 2.91
N MET A 450 5.29 13.32 2.36
CA MET A 450 6.12 14.46 1.98
C MET A 450 6.84 15.07 3.19
N GLN A 451 6.12 15.25 4.30
CA GLN A 451 6.71 15.80 5.51
C GLN A 451 7.80 14.88 6.08
N LEU A 452 7.57 13.57 6.12
CA LEU A 452 8.56 12.63 6.62
C LEU A 452 9.79 12.54 5.71
N ASN A 453 9.62 12.60 4.38
CA ASN A 453 10.74 12.67 3.43
C ASN A 453 11.59 13.93 3.66
N ALA A 454 10.96 15.08 3.89
CA ALA A 454 11.66 16.33 4.21
C ALA A 454 12.41 16.25 5.56
N GLU A 455 11.89 15.52 6.56
CA GLU A 455 12.48 15.40 7.89
C GLU A 455 13.66 14.40 7.95
N ASP A 456 13.60 13.29 7.20
CA ASP A 456 14.57 12.20 7.32
C ASP A 456 15.36 11.89 6.04
N GLY A 457 15.17 12.71 4.98
CA GLY A 457 15.81 12.53 3.68
C GLY A 457 15.37 11.26 2.95
N GLY A 458 14.17 10.75 3.25
CA GLY A 458 13.60 9.59 2.58
C GLY A 458 13.10 9.91 1.15
N ASN A 459 12.88 8.85 0.38
CA ASN A 459 12.38 8.89 -0.99
C ASN A 459 11.10 8.07 -1.15
N ARG A 460 10.20 8.16 -0.16
CA ARG A 460 8.91 7.45 -0.20
C ARG A 460 8.02 8.08 -1.24
N LYS A 461 7.27 7.23 -1.95
CA LYS A 461 6.27 7.63 -2.95
C LYS A 461 4.88 7.26 -2.45
N TYR A 462 3.86 7.91 -3.02
CA TYR A 462 2.49 7.59 -2.67
C TYR A 462 1.59 7.40 -3.89
N ILE A 463 0.57 6.57 -3.70
CA ILE A 463 -0.60 6.46 -4.57
C ILE A 463 -1.82 6.76 -3.72
N MET A 464 -2.53 7.85 -4.03
CA MET A 464 -3.79 8.22 -3.39
C MET A 464 -4.93 7.87 -4.32
N VAL A 465 -5.95 7.19 -3.83
CA VAL A 465 -7.18 6.90 -4.60
C VAL A 465 -8.37 7.46 -3.85
N GLN A 466 -9.20 8.23 -4.55
CA GLN A 466 -10.40 8.84 -4.00
C GLN A 466 -11.54 8.88 -5.02
N LEU A 467 -12.74 8.50 -4.58
CA LEU A 467 -13.96 8.71 -5.34
C LEU A 467 -14.23 10.23 -5.43
N PRO A 468 -14.53 10.77 -6.63
CA PRO A 468 -14.86 12.19 -6.80
C PRO A 468 -16.31 12.49 -6.33
N GLU A 469 -16.60 12.17 -5.06
CA GLU A 469 -17.88 12.43 -4.41
C GLU A 469 -18.14 13.93 -4.34
N GLU A 470 -19.31 14.36 -4.84
CA GLU A 470 -19.70 15.75 -4.89
C GLU A 470 -19.91 16.34 -3.49
N THR A 471 -19.45 17.56 -3.27
CA THR A 471 -19.71 18.32 -2.06
C THR A 471 -21.11 18.92 -2.10
N ASP A 472 -21.80 18.91 -0.95
CA ASP A 472 -23.11 19.57 -0.81
C ASP A 472 -22.98 21.08 -1.11
N GLU A 473 -23.86 21.64 -1.94
CA GLU A 473 -23.85 23.08 -2.30
C GLU A 473 -23.98 24.01 -1.09
N ALA A 474 -24.61 23.55 0.00
CA ALA A 474 -24.71 24.30 1.24
C ALA A 474 -23.45 24.21 2.12
N SER A 475 -22.53 23.28 1.83
CA SER A 475 -21.32 23.03 2.60
C SER A 475 -20.30 24.17 2.51
N GLU A 476 -19.42 24.25 3.51
CA GLU A 476 -18.26 25.16 3.47
C GLU A 476 -17.24 24.76 2.40
N ALA A 477 -17.17 23.48 2.04
CA ALA A 477 -16.33 22.98 0.96
C ALA A 477 -16.76 23.60 -0.38
N TYR A 478 -18.03 23.47 -0.74
CA TYR A 478 -18.56 24.02 -1.98
C TYR A 478 -18.43 25.54 -2.05
N LYS A 479 -18.75 26.25 -0.95
CA LYS A 479 -18.59 27.72 -0.85
C LYS A 479 -17.12 28.16 -0.98
N SER A 480 -16.18 27.30 -0.61
CA SER A 480 -14.74 27.52 -0.77
C SER A 480 -14.22 27.17 -2.17
N GLY A 481 -15.10 26.73 -3.07
CA GLY A 481 -14.79 26.45 -4.47
C GLY A 481 -14.46 24.97 -4.76
N PHE A 482 -14.56 24.08 -3.79
CA PHE A 482 -14.33 22.64 -3.97
C PHE A 482 -15.64 21.93 -4.31
N LYS A 483 -15.74 21.39 -5.50
CA LYS A 483 -16.96 20.72 -5.99
C LYS A 483 -17.03 19.26 -5.60
N ASN A 484 -15.91 18.63 -5.32
CA ASN A 484 -15.81 17.23 -4.88
C ASN A 484 -14.64 17.04 -3.89
N ILE A 485 -14.60 15.87 -3.26
CA ILE A 485 -13.60 15.54 -2.26
C ILE A 485 -12.18 15.47 -2.85
N CYS A 486 -12.03 15.03 -4.11
CA CYS A 486 -10.72 14.96 -4.77
C CYS A 486 -10.05 16.33 -4.90
N GLU A 487 -10.83 17.39 -5.17
CA GLU A 487 -10.30 18.76 -5.24
C GLU A 487 -9.72 19.21 -3.89
N ILE A 488 -10.35 18.84 -2.78
CA ILE A 488 -9.86 19.12 -1.43
C ILE A 488 -8.53 18.38 -1.18
N GLY A 489 -8.47 17.11 -1.53
CA GLY A 489 -7.26 16.28 -1.38
C GLY A 489 -6.07 16.82 -2.17
N LYS A 490 -6.27 17.12 -3.45
CA LYS A 490 -5.23 17.69 -4.33
C LYS A 490 -4.75 19.05 -3.83
N GLU A 491 -5.67 19.92 -3.41
CA GLU A 491 -5.30 21.24 -2.90
C GLU A 491 -4.54 21.13 -1.57
N ARG A 492 -4.92 20.18 -0.70
CA ARG A 492 -4.14 19.89 0.51
C ARG A 492 -2.70 19.50 0.18
N ILE A 493 -2.50 18.62 -0.81
CA ILE A 493 -1.15 18.20 -1.22
C ILE A 493 -0.34 19.40 -1.69
N ARG A 494 -0.89 20.25 -2.57
CA ARG A 494 -0.23 21.48 -3.07
C ARG A 494 0.20 22.41 -1.93
N ARG A 495 -0.70 22.66 -0.98
CA ARG A 495 -0.42 23.55 0.15
C ARG A 495 0.54 22.93 1.16
N ALA A 496 0.45 21.62 1.39
CA ALA A 496 1.38 20.91 2.25
C ALA A 496 2.82 20.96 1.70
N ALA A 497 3.00 20.70 0.41
CA ALA A 497 4.30 20.81 -0.24
C ALA A 497 4.90 22.21 -0.07
N LYS A 498 4.11 23.26 -0.35
CA LYS A 498 4.55 24.66 -0.15
C LYS A 498 4.92 24.93 1.31
N LYS A 499 4.10 24.52 2.26
CA LYS A 499 4.33 24.74 3.70
C LYS A 499 5.59 24.03 4.19
N ILE A 500 5.82 22.80 3.74
CA ILE A 500 7.02 22.03 4.09
C ILE A 500 8.29 22.73 3.58
N HIS A 501 8.29 23.28 2.35
CA HIS A 501 9.41 24.07 1.82
C HIS A 501 9.61 25.38 2.60
N GLU A 502 8.54 26.05 3.03
CA GLU A 502 8.64 27.26 3.86
C GLU A 502 9.26 26.95 5.24
N ASP A 503 8.85 25.83 5.86
CA ASP A 503 9.34 25.40 7.18
C ASP A 503 10.74 24.78 7.12
N ASN A 504 11.13 24.18 6.00
CA ASN A 504 12.39 23.49 5.81
C ASN A 504 12.96 23.76 4.39
N PRO A 505 13.52 24.95 4.15
CA PRO A 505 13.95 25.39 2.80
C PRO A 505 15.02 24.51 2.14
N ASP A 506 15.83 23.82 2.94
CA ASP A 506 16.92 22.95 2.47
C ASP A 506 16.46 21.52 2.17
N ALA A 507 15.21 21.17 2.50
CA ALA A 507 14.70 19.83 2.27
C ALA A 507 14.45 19.57 0.77
N THR A 508 14.88 18.40 0.32
CA THR A 508 14.61 17.91 -1.04
C THR A 508 13.70 16.69 -0.96
N PHE A 509 12.56 16.76 -1.61
CA PHE A 509 11.59 15.66 -1.68
C PHE A 509 10.74 15.83 -2.95
N ASP A 510 10.06 14.77 -3.38
CA ASP A 510 9.10 14.84 -4.49
C ASP A 510 7.83 15.55 -3.99
N ASP A 511 7.64 16.79 -4.41
CA ASP A 511 6.54 17.68 -4.05
C ASP A 511 5.40 17.69 -5.07
N GLY A 512 5.54 16.87 -6.14
CA GLY A 512 4.57 16.75 -7.22
C GLY A 512 3.64 15.55 -7.05
N PHE A 513 2.67 15.47 -7.98
CA PHE A 513 1.83 14.30 -8.19
C PHE A 513 1.20 14.34 -9.59
N ARG A 514 1.02 13.15 -10.21
CA ARG A 514 0.25 12.99 -11.45
C ARG A 514 -1.20 12.69 -11.10
N VAL A 515 -2.12 13.40 -11.74
CA VAL A 515 -3.56 13.12 -11.64
C VAL A 515 -3.96 12.18 -12.76
N LEU A 516 -4.59 11.07 -12.38
CA LEU A 516 -5.22 10.12 -13.30
C LEU A 516 -6.71 10.02 -12.96
N LYS A 517 -7.57 9.90 -13.97
CA LYS A 517 -9.01 9.70 -13.78
C LYS A 517 -9.44 8.35 -14.33
N LEU A 518 -10.20 7.62 -13.53
CA LEU A 518 -10.85 6.39 -13.96
C LEU A 518 -11.90 6.73 -15.02
N ASP A 519 -11.85 6.03 -16.15
CA ASP A 519 -12.79 6.20 -17.26
C ASP A 519 -12.99 4.86 -17.97
N ASP A 520 -13.98 4.80 -18.83
CA ASP A 520 -14.20 3.65 -19.71
C ASP A 520 -12.99 3.41 -20.61
N THR A 521 -12.82 2.16 -21.02
CA THR A 521 -11.76 1.75 -21.95
C THR A 521 -11.57 2.75 -23.11
N ASN A 522 -10.33 2.91 -23.54
CA ASN A 522 -9.97 3.73 -24.71
C ASN A 522 -10.54 3.18 -26.03
N MET A 523 -11.01 1.92 -26.02
CA MET A 523 -11.46 1.21 -27.20
C MET A 523 -12.97 1.33 -27.38
N LYS A 524 -13.43 1.34 -28.63
CA LYS A 524 -14.85 1.22 -28.96
C LYS A 524 -15.35 -0.19 -28.63
N ASP A 525 -16.58 -0.30 -28.13
CA ASP A 525 -17.24 -1.59 -27.98
C ASP A 525 -17.69 -2.07 -29.37
N VAL A 526 -17.11 -3.20 -29.79
CA VAL A 526 -17.47 -3.82 -31.06
C VAL A 526 -18.26 -5.10 -30.75
N TYR A 527 -19.58 -4.96 -30.63
CA TYR A 527 -20.50 -6.08 -30.52
C TYR A 527 -21.24 -6.24 -31.84
N TYR A 528 -20.67 -7.04 -32.77
CA TYR A 528 -21.39 -7.46 -33.97
C TYR A 528 -21.44 -8.99 -33.99
N ALA A 529 -22.66 -9.54 -34.12
CA ALA A 529 -22.83 -10.93 -34.46
C ALA A 529 -22.24 -11.20 -35.85
N ALA A 530 -21.73 -12.38 -36.13
CA ALA A 530 -21.03 -12.73 -37.38
C ALA A 530 -21.87 -12.50 -38.67
N GLY A 531 -23.16 -12.26 -38.53
CA GLY A 531 -24.08 -11.96 -39.65
C GLY A 531 -24.31 -10.46 -39.95
N ASP A 532 -23.80 -9.56 -39.11
CA ASP A 532 -24.10 -8.13 -39.19
C ASP A 532 -23.02 -7.31 -39.93
N TYR A 533 -21.99 -7.96 -40.46
CA TYR A 533 -20.90 -7.29 -41.18
C TYR A 533 -21.36 -6.74 -42.55
N THR A 534 -21.57 -5.42 -42.63
CA THR A 534 -21.67 -4.69 -43.87
C THR A 534 -20.36 -3.98 -44.20
N GLN A 535 -20.16 -3.65 -45.51
CA GLN A 535 -18.93 -2.97 -45.96
C GLN A 535 -18.75 -1.58 -45.32
N ASP A 536 -19.85 -0.89 -44.98
CA ASP A 536 -19.83 0.37 -44.23
C ASP A 536 -19.45 0.18 -42.76
N LEU A 537 -19.82 -0.93 -42.16
CA LEU A 537 -19.41 -1.33 -40.82
C LEU A 537 -17.91 -1.67 -40.74
N VAL A 538 -17.35 -2.30 -41.79
CA VAL A 538 -15.91 -2.60 -41.89
C VAL A 538 -15.11 -1.29 -41.97
N SER A 539 -15.58 -0.28 -42.67
CA SER A 539 -14.92 1.05 -42.72
C SER A 539 -15.08 1.85 -41.42
N MET A 540 -16.15 1.64 -40.64
CA MET A 540 -16.28 2.18 -39.27
C MET A 540 -15.38 1.48 -38.26
N LEU A 541 -14.90 0.26 -38.54
CA LEU A 541 -13.94 -0.51 -37.75
C LEU A 541 -12.48 -0.10 -38.01
N GLU A 542 -12.21 0.77 -38.99
CA GLU A 542 -10.86 1.24 -39.32
C GLU A 542 -10.19 1.99 -38.14
N SER A 543 -10.96 2.51 -37.19
CA SER A 543 -10.44 3.04 -35.93
C SER A 543 -11.20 2.44 -34.75
N ASN A 544 -10.58 1.51 -34.07
CA ASN A 544 -11.09 0.89 -32.84
C ASN A 544 -10.94 1.77 -31.60
N VAL A 545 -10.30 2.93 -31.70
CA VAL A 545 -10.08 3.90 -30.62
C VAL A 545 -11.25 4.89 -30.58
N LYS A 546 -11.69 5.27 -29.37
CA LYS A 546 -12.68 6.32 -29.16
C LYS A 546 -12.14 7.68 -29.65
N PRO A 547 -12.98 8.55 -30.27
CA PRO A 547 -12.52 9.78 -30.92
C PRO A 547 -12.01 10.86 -29.95
N ASP A 548 -12.38 10.79 -28.69
CA ASP A 548 -12.00 11.72 -27.62
C ASP A 548 -10.72 11.31 -26.89
N ARG A 549 -10.04 10.27 -27.33
CA ARG A 549 -8.80 9.75 -26.72
C ARG A 549 -7.56 10.36 -27.37
N THR A 550 -6.64 10.81 -26.51
CA THR A 550 -5.32 11.33 -26.90
C THR A 550 -4.27 10.23 -26.93
N ASP A 551 -3.13 10.48 -27.56
CA ASP A 551 -1.97 9.54 -27.51
C ASP A 551 -1.55 9.22 -26.08
N LEU A 552 -1.69 10.18 -25.17
CA LEU A 552 -1.34 9.99 -23.77
C LEU A 552 -2.31 9.03 -23.07
N ASP A 553 -3.62 9.12 -23.38
CA ASP A 553 -4.61 8.15 -22.91
C ASP A 553 -4.27 6.73 -23.40
N LEU A 554 -3.85 6.60 -24.67
CA LEU A 554 -3.45 5.32 -25.24
C LEU A 554 -2.16 4.78 -24.60
N LEU A 555 -1.16 5.65 -24.39
CA LEU A 555 0.09 5.27 -23.71
C LEU A 555 -0.19 4.72 -22.33
N PHE A 556 -0.97 5.44 -21.51
CA PHE A 556 -1.29 4.99 -20.15
C PHE A 556 -2.14 3.71 -20.14
N GLY A 557 -3.05 3.55 -21.08
CA GLY A 557 -3.77 2.30 -21.28
C GLY A 557 -2.83 1.12 -21.60
N CYS A 558 -1.81 1.36 -22.43
CA CYS A 558 -0.78 0.35 -22.72
C CYS A 558 0.10 0.03 -21.51
N LEU A 559 0.43 1.03 -20.67
CA LEU A 559 1.18 0.79 -19.44
C LEU A 559 0.43 -0.15 -18.50
N LEU A 560 -0.88 0.04 -18.33
CA LEU A 560 -1.75 -0.84 -17.54
C LEU A 560 -1.74 -2.28 -18.08
N ASP A 561 -1.99 -2.47 -19.39
CA ASP A 561 -2.04 -3.81 -20.02
C ASP A 561 -0.69 -4.54 -20.03
N TRP A 562 0.42 -3.81 -19.96
CA TRP A 562 1.77 -4.36 -19.89
C TRP A 562 2.31 -4.50 -18.46
N GLY A 563 1.55 -4.10 -17.45
CA GLY A 563 1.96 -4.14 -16.05
C GLY A 563 3.15 -3.22 -15.73
N LEU A 564 3.25 -2.08 -16.43
CA LEU A 564 4.29 -1.09 -16.17
C LEU A 564 3.82 -0.06 -15.13
N PRO A 565 4.69 0.39 -14.21
CA PRO A 565 4.34 1.48 -13.28
C PRO A 565 3.87 2.72 -14.03
N LEU A 566 2.93 3.47 -13.45
CA LEU A 566 2.34 4.65 -14.11
C LEU A 566 3.10 5.96 -13.82
N SER A 567 4.10 5.88 -12.96
CA SER A 567 4.81 7.04 -12.42
C SER A 567 6.17 7.32 -13.04
N LEU A 568 6.72 6.38 -13.83
CA LEU A 568 8.07 6.54 -14.40
C LEU A 568 8.12 7.61 -15.50
N PRO A 569 9.30 8.19 -15.80
CA PRO A 569 9.45 9.24 -16.77
C PRO A 569 9.20 8.75 -18.20
N TYR A 570 8.71 9.65 -19.06
CA TYR A 570 8.60 9.40 -20.50
C TYR A 570 8.96 10.66 -21.30
N THR A 571 9.36 10.45 -22.53
CA THR A 571 9.64 11.51 -23.49
C THR A 571 8.80 11.34 -24.74
N SER A 572 8.55 12.42 -25.44
CA SER A 572 7.85 12.42 -26.73
C SER A 572 8.68 13.21 -27.74
N GLU A 573 8.90 12.63 -28.91
CA GLU A 573 9.63 13.23 -30.00
C GLU A 573 8.91 13.01 -31.32
N THR A 574 9.28 13.77 -32.36
CA THR A 574 8.76 13.58 -33.71
C THR A 574 9.85 12.96 -34.59
N ILE A 575 9.55 11.82 -35.19
CA ILE A 575 10.43 11.11 -36.12
C ILE A 575 9.71 10.97 -37.45
N ASP A 576 10.26 11.53 -38.51
CA ASP A 576 9.69 11.53 -39.87
C ASP A 576 8.19 11.90 -39.90
N GLY A 577 7.80 12.90 -39.08
CA GLY A 577 6.45 13.40 -38.99
C GLY A 577 5.52 12.63 -38.02
N CYS A 578 5.94 11.49 -37.49
CA CYS A 578 5.20 10.70 -36.52
C CYS A 578 5.64 10.97 -35.09
N LYS A 579 4.67 11.00 -34.16
CA LYS A 579 4.91 11.20 -32.74
C LYS A 579 5.24 9.87 -32.08
N VAL A 580 6.43 9.82 -31.49
CA VAL A 580 6.95 8.63 -30.82
C VAL A 580 7.14 8.91 -29.34
N HIS A 581 6.57 8.05 -28.48
CA HIS A 581 6.69 8.12 -27.03
C HIS A 581 7.66 7.05 -26.55
N THR A 582 8.64 7.45 -25.76
CA THR A 582 9.60 6.54 -25.12
C THR A 582 9.38 6.60 -23.62
N TYR A 583 8.97 5.49 -23.02
CA TYR A 583 8.70 5.33 -21.59
C TYR A 583 9.86 4.62 -20.92
N ASN A 584 10.33 5.18 -19.79
CA ASN A 584 11.40 4.65 -18.93
C ASN A 584 12.61 4.13 -19.73
N ASP A 585 13.23 5.03 -20.51
CA ASP A 585 14.44 4.75 -21.32
C ASP A 585 14.34 3.53 -22.26
N GLY A 586 13.10 3.13 -22.65
CA GLY A 586 12.86 2.06 -23.60
C GLY A 586 12.19 0.81 -23.04
N ASP A 587 11.64 0.85 -21.83
CA ASP A 587 10.73 -0.19 -21.36
C ASP A 587 9.54 -0.36 -22.30
N LEU A 588 9.06 0.76 -22.85
CA LEU A 588 8.04 0.81 -23.89
C LEU A 588 8.31 1.96 -24.86
N ILE A 589 8.27 1.69 -26.17
CA ILE A 589 8.17 2.72 -27.21
C ILE A 589 6.84 2.57 -27.92
N ALA A 590 6.08 3.67 -28.02
CA ALA A 590 4.76 3.71 -28.64
C ALA A 590 4.67 4.76 -29.75
N CYS A 591 4.01 4.39 -30.85
CA CYS A 591 3.62 5.32 -31.92
C CYS A 591 2.18 5.05 -32.30
N PHE A 592 1.31 6.07 -32.13
CA PHE A 592 -0.14 5.93 -32.34
C PHE A 592 -0.64 6.68 -33.59
N ASP A 593 0.26 7.21 -34.41
CA ASP A 593 -0.10 7.87 -35.66
C ASP A 593 -0.60 6.87 -36.70
N GLU A 594 -1.38 7.35 -37.65
CA GLU A 594 -1.86 6.57 -38.79
C GLU A 594 -0.81 6.54 -39.91
N ASN A 595 -0.76 5.45 -40.67
CA ASN A 595 0.15 5.27 -41.81
C ASN A 595 1.63 5.53 -41.46
N VAL A 596 2.11 4.90 -40.41
CA VAL A 596 3.50 5.07 -39.90
C VAL A 596 4.52 4.57 -40.95
N PRO A 597 5.45 5.42 -41.42
CA PRO A 597 6.47 5.02 -42.40
C PRO A 597 7.42 3.94 -41.86
N GLU A 598 7.91 3.10 -42.76
CA GLU A 598 8.89 2.03 -42.43
C GLU A 598 10.17 2.58 -41.79
N SER A 599 10.58 3.82 -42.13
CA SER A 599 11.72 4.51 -41.54
C SER A 599 11.56 4.73 -40.03
N VAL A 600 10.35 5.10 -39.57
CA VAL A 600 10.00 5.26 -38.15
C VAL A 600 10.07 3.91 -37.44
N ILE A 601 9.48 2.88 -38.04
CA ILE A 601 9.48 1.50 -37.49
C ILE A 601 10.92 1.00 -37.33
N LYS A 602 11.77 1.16 -38.35
CA LYS A 602 13.19 0.80 -38.30
C LYS A 602 13.95 1.59 -37.24
N THR A 603 13.63 2.87 -37.07
CA THR A 603 14.26 3.73 -36.06
C THR A 603 13.89 3.26 -34.65
N ILE A 604 12.63 2.93 -34.40
CA ILE A 604 12.18 2.35 -33.13
C ILE A 604 12.86 0.98 -32.89
N ALA A 605 12.87 0.09 -33.89
CA ALA A 605 13.49 -1.23 -33.76
C ALA A 605 15.00 -1.15 -33.45
N LYS A 606 15.73 -0.21 -34.07
CA LYS A 606 17.17 0.02 -33.79
C LYS A 606 17.47 0.45 -32.35
N ARG A 607 16.50 1.05 -31.64
CA ARG A 607 16.62 1.40 -30.22
C ARG A 607 16.48 0.19 -29.29
N GLN A 608 16.06 -0.96 -29.84
CA GLN A 608 15.88 -2.22 -29.11
C GLN A 608 15.07 -2.08 -27.80
N PRO A 609 13.86 -1.49 -27.85
CA PRO A 609 13.04 -1.37 -26.65
C PRO A 609 12.62 -2.76 -26.15
N LEU A 610 12.29 -2.88 -24.86
CA LEU A 610 11.72 -4.12 -24.34
C LEU A 610 10.34 -4.40 -24.93
N ARG A 611 9.58 -3.33 -25.22
CA ARG A 611 8.23 -3.40 -25.79
C ARG A 611 8.02 -2.31 -26.83
N ALA A 612 7.27 -2.63 -27.88
CA ALA A 612 6.82 -1.65 -28.87
C ALA A 612 5.32 -1.78 -29.12
N VAL A 613 4.59 -0.67 -29.21
CA VAL A 613 3.15 -0.63 -29.46
C VAL A 613 2.82 0.35 -30.57
N PHE A 614 1.92 -0.12 -31.47
CA PHE A 614 1.35 0.68 -32.55
C PHE A 614 -0.18 0.58 -32.53
N ARG A 615 -0.86 1.49 -33.22
CA ARG A 615 -2.29 1.29 -33.50
C ARG A 615 -2.48 0.34 -34.67
N ASP A 616 -3.62 -0.32 -34.71
CA ASP A 616 -4.00 -1.14 -35.86
C ASP A 616 -4.08 -0.27 -37.15
N SER A 617 -4.60 0.94 -37.06
CA SER A 617 -4.66 1.94 -38.13
C SER A 617 -3.29 2.59 -38.47
N SER A 618 -2.21 2.26 -37.77
CA SER A 618 -0.85 2.69 -38.15
C SER A 618 -0.36 2.02 -39.42
N PHE A 619 -1.05 0.98 -39.90
CA PHE A 619 -0.68 0.19 -41.06
C PHE A 619 -1.80 0.18 -42.09
N ALA A 620 -1.49 0.54 -43.34
CA ALA A 620 -2.47 0.59 -44.43
C ALA A 620 -2.93 -0.80 -44.89
N SER A 621 -2.18 -1.87 -44.55
CA SER A 621 -2.48 -3.23 -45.01
C SER A 621 -1.92 -4.33 -44.11
N SER A 622 -2.50 -5.53 -44.17
CA SER A 622 -1.99 -6.73 -43.47
C SER A 622 -0.55 -7.10 -43.84
N PRO A 623 -0.09 -6.98 -45.12
CA PRO A 623 1.32 -7.19 -45.47
C PRO A 623 2.28 -6.22 -44.75
N GLU A 624 1.89 -4.98 -44.52
CA GLU A 624 2.72 -4.01 -43.76
C GLU A 624 2.86 -4.44 -42.29
N LYS A 625 1.79 -4.94 -41.65
CA LYS A 625 1.88 -5.49 -40.30
C LYS A 625 2.82 -6.68 -40.19
N ILE A 626 2.85 -7.57 -41.20
CA ILE A 626 3.77 -8.70 -41.27
C ILE A 626 5.21 -8.19 -41.39
N ASN A 627 5.44 -7.19 -42.26
CA ASN A 627 6.75 -6.59 -42.47
C ASN A 627 7.30 -5.95 -41.18
N VAL A 628 6.47 -5.32 -40.38
CA VAL A 628 6.87 -4.79 -39.06
C VAL A 628 7.40 -5.91 -38.17
N GLY A 629 6.70 -7.05 -38.10
CA GLY A 629 7.16 -8.23 -37.35
C GLY A 629 8.55 -8.71 -37.82
N GLU A 630 8.79 -8.75 -39.12
CA GLU A 630 10.08 -9.17 -39.68
C GLU A 630 11.20 -8.12 -39.42
N ILE A 631 10.89 -6.83 -39.47
CA ILE A 631 11.83 -5.76 -39.10
C ILE A 631 12.28 -5.92 -37.64
N PHE A 632 11.35 -6.11 -36.71
CA PHE A 632 11.69 -6.31 -35.30
C PHE A 632 12.45 -7.61 -35.06
N LYS A 633 12.06 -8.71 -35.68
CA LYS A 633 12.83 -9.98 -35.60
C LYS A 633 14.28 -9.83 -36.07
N SER A 634 14.50 -8.97 -37.09
CA SER A 634 15.85 -8.74 -37.63
C SER A 634 16.68 -7.76 -36.80
N LEU A 635 16.08 -6.66 -36.30
CA LEU A 635 16.80 -5.55 -35.64
C LEU A 635 16.72 -5.59 -34.12
N ALA A 636 15.66 -6.18 -33.56
CA ALA A 636 15.35 -6.20 -32.13
C ALA A 636 14.60 -7.49 -31.75
N PRO A 637 15.25 -8.67 -31.84
CA PRO A 637 14.59 -9.97 -31.67
C PRO A 637 13.96 -10.19 -30.30
N ASP A 638 14.45 -9.48 -29.28
CA ASP A 638 13.96 -9.58 -27.91
C ASP A 638 12.79 -8.60 -27.62
N THR A 639 12.48 -7.69 -28.55
CA THR A 639 11.38 -6.74 -28.40
C THR A 639 10.02 -7.42 -28.58
N ARG A 640 9.13 -7.26 -27.61
CA ARG A 640 7.73 -7.68 -27.73
C ARG A 640 6.93 -6.59 -28.44
N VAL A 641 6.37 -6.91 -29.60
CA VAL A 641 5.56 -5.98 -30.40
C VAL A 641 4.10 -6.36 -30.35
N LYS A 642 3.24 -5.39 -30.00
CA LYS A 642 1.78 -5.53 -30.01
C LYS A 642 1.11 -4.38 -30.78
N VAL A 643 -0.17 -4.54 -31.08
CA VAL A 643 -1.06 -3.48 -31.62
C VAL A 643 -2.25 -3.29 -30.69
N ILE A 644 -2.80 -2.08 -30.67
CA ILE A 644 -4.06 -1.72 -30.01
C ILE A 644 -5.16 -1.52 -31.03
#